data_495144596939780682703aa99166f412
#
_entry.id   495144596939780682703aa99166f412
#
_cell.length_a   1.000
_cell.length_b   1.000
_cell.length_c   1.000
_cell.angle_alpha   90.00
_cell.angle_beta   90.00
_cell.angle_gamma   90.00
#
_symmetry.space_group_name_H-M   'P 1'
#
loop_
_entity.id
_entity.type
_entity.pdbx_description
1 polymer ?
#
loop_
_entity_poly.entity_id
_entity_poly.type
_entity_poly.pdbx_seq_one_letter_code
_entity_poly.pdbx_strand_id
1 'polypeptide(L)'
;MSLKRLINPSVTSNEKYSNYNIESLTMSTIKEILSNSFIDGVFGVEAFRIANGENYTFFSQPNYNCKLTTIRNNSAHYLNSNSENTTFVQLYMSKPSMFPIEMNTPTTFLEIINSIIPSHINYKYQLLLVYRQDNWRDRIVEQYNDYLNGVQNPSDNGLLRKIQRSITEKIDELLRWEQKHSEIKEVGQKLKENGFRFNIRLALIGGSKLEREYSLSKIEYEINKYSYTNEWLVDHNIDFKHGSEMFNNRVLDYQSKNHTLSESELLQFIVLENKTQINENASLIEKKVEENESESNNLIKLLPKGNGIKQFDGNDLADKFIFALRELKPFRGNLEMIKCQSGSTSMKITLKIPKHLKFSEINKPNIISDIQIKMGVKHLQIKQGIDVGEIDIILPLEKRQKLFLADYINNEEFKEFADNHPLPFLVGVDEVGSPIYSCMSTIKHLLVAGSTGSGKSVWLNQLILTLLIYKNPSELQLFMIDIKQVELVQFSSFNHVQSVITEANEAVKLLNQLITEMNRRYELFKNAGVKNIRLYNKKSKNKLPYILCIIDEYAELTSRNGDIHSYIQSLTQLSRACGIHLIIATQRPSIDVISGTIKSNLPSKIGFRCANKRSYLTFLNTSPKFELLGNGDGVMDFEGQSEEHMRFQGALIVDDPNDEDLESKLINKVANQIKHEKVKIELPEVEELKEENDLDKLKRVIVDTGETRVSPLRSIMKININKLNDLMRDLVEDGWMEAPITKQSGYKLIVSEEEMEKWRR
;
A
#
# COMPACT_ATOMS: atom_id res chain seq x y z
N MET A 1 24.81 26.37 13.93
CA MET A 1 25.99 25.47 14.08
C MET A 1 25.83 24.64 15.35
N SER A 2 25.64 23.33 15.26
CA SER A 2 25.55 22.52 16.48
C SER A 2 26.95 22.39 17.10
N LEU A 3 27.01 22.40 18.44
CA LEU A 3 28.26 22.18 19.21
C LEU A 3 29.04 20.91 18.76
N LYS A 4 28.36 19.94 18.15
CA LYS A 4 29.00 18.72 17.60
C LYS A 4 29.99 18.98 16.44
N ARG A 5 29.79 20.05 15.64
CA ARG A 5 30.71 20.42 14.56
C ARG A 5 32.03 21.01 15.05
N LEU A 6 32.03 21.62 16.25
CA LEU A 6 33.21 22.20 16.86
C LEU A 6 34.14 21.18 17.52
N ILE A 7 33.65 19.99 17.85
CA ILE A 7 34.38 19.00 18.68
C ILE A 7 35.03 17.89 17.81
N ASN A 8 34.59 17.71 16.55
CA ASN A 8 35.07 16.64 15.67
C ASN A 8 35.58 17.21 14.35
N PRO A 9 36.87 17.44 14.20
CA PRO A 9 37.44 17.83 12.92
C PRO A 9 37.30 16.70 11.89
N SER A 10 36.95 17.05 10.66
CA SER A 10 36.99 16.16 9.51
C SER A 10 38.40 15.63 9.32
N VAL A 11 38.54 14.34 9.01
CA VAL A 11 39.83 13.77 8.64
C VAL A 11 40.17 14.28 7.25
N THR A 12 41.02 15.29 7.15
CA THR A 12 41.54 15.79 5.87
C THR A 12 42.73 14.91 5.47
N SER A 13 42.59 14.09 4.43
CA SER A 13 43.74 13.48 3.81
C SER A 13 44.23 14.42 2.72
N ASN A 14 45.44 14.95 2.86
CA ASN A 14 46.15 15.70 1.80
C ASN A 14 46.71 14.74 0.69
N GLU A 15 46.32 13.50 0.69
CA GLU A 15 46.80 12.48 -0.23
C GLU A 15 46.08 12.59 -1.59
N LYS A 16 46.88 12.50 -2.67
CA LYS A 16 46.33 12.48 -4.03
C LYS A 16 45.64 11.16 -4.32
N TYR A 17 44.38 11.21 -4.72
CA TYR A 17 43.63 10.05 -5.19
C TYR A 17 43.99 9.64 -6.60
N SER A 18 44.07 8.36 -6.87
CA SER A 18 44.10 7.82 -8.24
C SER A 18 42.63 7.69 -8.72
N ASN A 19 42.36 8.13 -9.95
CA ASN A 19 41.02 8.09 -10.54
C ASN A 19 41.01 7.10 -11.72
N TYR A 20 39.93 6.34 -11.82
CA TYR A 20 39.70 5.34 -12.85
C TYR A 20 38.32 5.56 -13.46
N ASN A 21 38.23 5.72 -14.77
CA ASN A 21 36.92 5.78 -15.44
C ASN A 21 36.33 4.36 -15.50
N ILE A 22 35.05 4.25 -15.23
CA ILE A 22 34.28 3.01 -15.30
C ILE A 22 33.20 3.20 -16.38
N GLU A 23 33.12 2.26 -17.31
CA GLU A 23 32.12 2.30 -18.38
C GLU A 23 30.70 2.00 -17.85
N SER A 24 30.60 1.13 -16.84
CA SER A 24 29.34 0.76 -16.22
C SER A 24 29.53 0.33 -14.77
N LEU A 25 28.53 0.62 -13.92
CA LEU A 25 28.47 0.22 -12.50
C LEU A 25 27.67 -1.08 -12.36
N THR A 26 28.14 -2.16 -12.99
CA THR A 26 27.47 -3.46 -12.87
C THR A 26 27.78 -4.15 -11.55
N MET A 27 26.92 -5.10 -11.16
CA MET A 27 27.09 -5.94 -9.97
C MET A 27 28.49 -6.62 -9.94
N SER A 28 28.97 -7.13 -11.09
CA SER A 28 30.28 -7.79 -11.19
C SER A 28 31.44 -6.83 -10.96
N THR A 29 31.39 -5.63 -11.58
CA THR A 29 32.41 -4.60 -11.41
C THR A 29 32.51 -4.13 -9.96
N ILE A 30 31.38 -3.93 -9.29
CA ILE A 30 31.37 -3.48 -7.91
C ILE A 30 31.86 -4.57 -6.95
N LYS A 31 31.44 -5.82 -7.15
CA LYS A 31 31.96 -6.95 -6.35
C LYS A 31 33.48 -7.09 -6.50
N GLU A 32 34.03 -6.89 -7.68
CA GLU A 32 35.46 -6.89 -7.91
C GLU A 32 36.16 -5.75 -7.14
N ILE A 33 35.60 -4.55 -7.16
CA ILE A 33 36.10 -3.40 -6.38
C ILE A 33 36.07 -3.74 -4.88
N LEU A 34 34.97 -4.24 -4.34
CA LEU A 34 34.82 -4.54 -2.92
C LEU A 34 35.72 -5.70 -2.48
N SER A 35 35.91 -6.73 -3.31
CA SER A 35 36.78 -7.88 -3.00
C SER A 35 38.25 -7.53 -2.91
N ASN A 36 38.68 -6.45 -3.55
CA ASN A 36 40.06 -5.96 -3.53
C ASN A 36 40.32 -4.87 -2.47
N SER A 37 39.30 -4.47 -1.69
CA SER A 37 39.33 -3.29 -0.81
C SER A 37 39.76 -3.54 0.63
N PHE A 38 40.52 -4.62 0.92
CA PHE A 38 40.96 -4.98 2.26
C PHE A 38 42.16 -4.16 2.81
N ILE A 39 42.47 -3.03 2.17
CA ILE A 39 43.62 -2.20 2.51
C ILE A 39 43.14 -0.92 3.23
N ASP A 40 43.94 -0.45 4.22
CA ASP A 40 43.73 0.83 4.87
C ASP A 40 43.71 1.98 3.86
N GLY A 41 42.60 2.69 3.78
CA GLY A 41 42.49 3.86 2.93
C GLY A 41 41.04 4.18 2.53
N VAL A 42 40.86 5.40 2.04
CA VAL A 42 39.59 5.86 1.49
C VAL A 42 39.53 5.51 0.01
N PHE A 43 38.46 4.89 -0.40
CA PHE A 43 38.12 4.64 -1.79
C PHE A 43 36.64 4.95 -2.03
N GLY A 44 36.19 4.95 -3.25
CA GLY A 44 34.76 5.19 -3.52
C GLY A 44 34.43 5.35 -4.98
N VAL A 45 33.18 5.67 -5.21
CA VAL A 45 32.58 5.86 -6.53
C VAL A 45 31.97 7.25 -6.62
N GLU A 46 32.18 7.90 -7.74
CA GLU A 46 31.49 9.12 -8.12
C GLU A 46 30.71 8.88 -9.41
N ALA A 47 29.44 9.25 -9.39
CA ALA A 47 28.61 9.33 -10.59
C ALA A 47 28.24 10.80 -10.82
N PHE A 48 28.30 11.26 -12.05
CA PHE A 48 27.91 12.62 -12.38
C PHE A 48 27.27 12.71 -13.76
N ARG A 49 26.22 13.51 -13.82
CA ARG A 49 25.51 13.85 -15.05
C ARG A 49 25.77 15.30 -15.41
N ILE A 50 26.27 15.49 -16.64
CA ILE A 50 26.43 16.80 -17.30
C ILE A 50 25.75 16.71 -18.66
N ALA A 51 25.59 17.84 -19.34
CA ALA A 51 24.86 17.97 -20.61
C ALA A 51 25.18 16.92 -21.68
N ASN A 52 26.33 16.24 -21.59
CA ASN A 52 26.84 15.27 -22.58
C ASN A 52 26.65 13.79 -22.11
N GLY A 53 25.93 13.51 -21.01
CA GLY A 53 25.70 12.15 -20.54
C GLY A 53 26.16 11.88 -19.12
N GLU A 54 26.04 10.63 -18.71
CA GLU A 54 26.42 10.14 -17.37
C GLU A 54 27.87 9.60 -17.43
N ASN A 55 28.63 9.87 -16.39
CA ASN A 55 30.00 9.42 -16.25
C ASN A 55 30.21 8.83 -14.85
N TYR A 56 31.02 7.77 -14.78
CA TYR A 56 31.32 7.08 -13.54
C TYR A 56 32.82 7.03 -13.31
N THR A 57 33.23 7.35 -12.09
CA THR A 57 34.63 7.34 -11.70
C THR A 57 34.79 6.55 -10.40
N PHE A 58 35.66 5.55 -10.41
CA PHE A 58 36.21 4.97 -9.22
C PHE A 58 37.44 5.76 -8.78
N PHE A 59 37.57 5.99 -7.48
CA PHE A 59 38.78 6.64 -6.94
C PHE A 59 39.28 5.87 -5.71
N SER A 60 40.59 5.91 -5.50
CA SER A 60 41.22 5.30 -4.33
C SER A 60 42.48 6.07 -3.93
N GLN A 61 42.85 5.97 -2.66
CA GLN A 61 44.17 6.42 -2.19
C GLN A 61 45.29 5.61 -2.84
N PRO A 62 46.56 6.13 -2.90
CA PRO A 62 47.65 5.55 -3.72
C PRO A 62 48.01 4.09 -3.37
N ASN A 63 47.73 3.63 -2.16
CA ASN A 63 48.08 2.28 -1.72
C ASN A 63 47.06 1.20 -2.14
N TYR A 64 46.02 1.59 -2.85
CA TYR A 64 44.99 0.66 -3.32
C TYR A 64 45.41 0.04 -4.66
N ASN A 65 45.63 -1.27 -4.66
CA ASN A 65 46.07 -2.01 -5.84
C ASN A 65 44.86 -2.64 -6.55
N CYS A 66 44.18 -1.85 -7.37
CA CYS A 66 43.02 -2.32 -8.15
C CYS A 66 43.49 -2.80 -9.53
N LYS A 67 43.14 -4.05 -9.88
CA LYS A 67 43.44 -4.64 -11.21
C LYS A 67 42.35 -4.34 -12.25
N LEU A 68 41.53 -3.31 -12.04
CA LEU A 68 40.54 -2.91 -13.06
C LEU A 68 41.25 -2.59 -14.39
N THR A 69 40.73 -3.19 -15.45
CA THR A 69 41.20 -2.95 -16.85
C THR A 69 40.68 -1.59 -17.37
N THR A 70 40.94 -0.53 -16.62
CA THR A 70 40.40 0.80 -16.89
C THR A 70 41.47 1.80 -17.23
N ILE A 71 41.17 2.72 -18.14
CA ILE A 71 42.07 3.80 -18.58
C ILE A 71 42.29 4.73 -17.38
N ARG A 72 43.54 4.93 -16.97
CA ARG A 72 43.90 5.97 -16.01
C ARG A 72 43.64 7.34 -16.60
N ASN A 73 42.74 8.10 -16.01
CA ASN A 73 42.53 9.50 -16.38
C ASN A 73 43.01 10.39 -15.22
N ASN A 74 43.97 11.26 -15.49
CA ASN A 74 44.55 12.14 -14.47
C ASN A 74 43.69 13.38 -14.16
N SER A 75 42.53 13.54 -14.80
CA SER A 75 41.64 14.67 -14.57
C SER A 75 40.66 14.39 -13.44
N ALA A 76 40.91 14.95 -12.25
CA ALA A 76 39.91 15.08 -11.25
C ALA A 76 38.80 16.01 -11.77
N HIS A 77 37.56 15.52 -11.81
CA HIS A 77 36.40 16.37 -12.17
C HIS A 77 36.06 17.26 -10.99
N TYR A 78 36.51 18.50 -10.99
CA TYR A 78 36.15 19.50 -10.03
C TYR A 78 34.73 20.01 -10.30
N LEU A 79 33.96 20.25 -9.23
CA LEU A 79 32.66 20.89 -9.36
C LEU A 79 32.85 22.37 -9.76
N ASN A 80 32.53 22.69 -11.02
CA ASN A 80 32.43 24.06 -11.48
C ASN A 80 31.04 24.61 -11.05
N SER A 81 30.90 25.05 -9.81
CA SER A 81 29.65 25.42 -9.16
C SER A 81 29.80 26.77 -8.46
N ASN A 82 28.69 27.48 -8.34
CA ASN A 82 28.61 28.71 -7.53
C ASN A 82 27.55 28.57 -6.43
N SER A 83 27.56 29.48 -5.45
CA SER A 83 26.69 29.40 -4.28
C SER A 83 25.18 29.53 -4.59
N GLU A 84 24.84 30.13 -5.73
CA GLU A 84 23.43 30.38 -6.09
C GLU A 84 22.79 29.20 -6.81
N ASN A 85 23.58 28.43 -7.58
CA ASN A 85 23.05 27.34 -8.41
C ASN A 85 23.35 25.93 -7.90
N THR A 86 23.90 25.79 -6.68
CA THR A 86 24.30 24.47 -6.16
C THR A 86 23.68 24.23 -4.78
N THR A 87 23.15 23.01 -4.60
CA THR A 87 22.67 22.51 -3.31
C THR A 87 23.41 21.24 -2.95
N PHE A 88 23.99 21.18 -1.75
CA PHE A 88 24.70 20.01 -1.23
C PHE A 88 23.88 19.33 -0.14
N VAL A 89 23.83 18.00 -0.17
CA VAL A 89 23.22 17.19 0.90
C VAL A 89 24.11 15.99 1.23
N GLN A 90 23.98 15.49 2.45
CA GLN A 90 24.60 14.25 2.91
C GLN A 90 23.56 13.37 3.59
N LEU A 91 23.64 12.07 3.33
CA LEU A 91 22.72 11.07 3.87
C LEU A 91 23.32 10.40 5.11
N TYR A 92 22.47 10.16 6.10
CA TYR A 92 22.80 9.48 7.35
C TYR A 92 21.76 8.43 7.68
N MET A 93 22.16 7.39 8.42
CA MET A 93 21.23 6.42 9.01
C MET A 93 20.61 7.01 10.28
N SER A 94 19.30 6.89 10.45
CA SER A 94 18.58 7.40 11.63
C SER A 94 18.79 6.55 12.88
N LYS A 95 18.98 5.24 12.69
CA LYS A 95 19.14 4.24 13.76
C LYS A 95 20.55 3.62 13.76
N PRO A 96 20.95 2.96 14.86
CA PRO A 96 22.23 2.25 14.93
C PRO A 96 22.43 1.25 13.81
N SER A 97 23.69 0.97 13.46
CA SER A 97 24.08 0.07 12.35
C SER A 97 23.63 -1.38 12.52
N MET A 98 23.17 -1.77 13.70
CA MET A 98 22.58 -3.10 13.92
C MET A 98 21.28 -3.29 13.14
N PHE A 99 20.51 -2.21 12.90
CA PHE A 99 19.32 -2.26 12.07
C PHE A 99 19.71 -2.28 10.59
N PRO A 100 19.44 -3.39 9.88
CA PRO A 100 19.77 -3.50 8.46
C PRO A 100 18.93 -2.55 7.61
N ILE A 101 19.46 -2.24 6.42
CA ILE A 101 18.71 -1.59 5.37
C ILE A 101 18.02 -2.67 4.53
N GLU A 102 16.88 -2.35 3.93
CA GLU A 102 16.19 -3.27 3.00
C GLU A 102 17.12 -3.62 1.82
N MET A 103 17.39 -4.93 1.63
CA MET A 103 18.32 -5.43 0.61
C MET A 103 17.63 -5.92 -0.67
N ASN A 104 16.30 -5.84 -0.73
CA ASN A 104 15.51 -6.33 -1.86
C ASN A 104 14.69 -5.19 -2.49
N THR A 105 15.29 -4.01 -2.64
CA THR A 105 14.65 -2.92 -3.36
C THR A 105 14.65 -3.21 -4.87
N PRO A 106 13.55 -2.93 -5.59
CA PRO A 106 13.48 -3.17 -7.03
C PRO A 106 14.36 -2.22 -7.84
N THR A 107 14.76 -1.08 -7.25
CA THR A 107 15.56 -0.02 -7.86
C THR A 107 16.71 0.36 -6.95
N THR A 108 17.87 0.64 -7.54
CA THR A 108 19.03 1.11 -6.80
C THR A 108 18.94 2.61 -6.52
N PHE A 109 19.76 3.11 -5.59
CA PHE A 109 19.77 4.53 -5.26
C PHE A 109 20.16 5.44 -6.45
N LEU A 110 21.10 5.01 -7.29
CA LEU A 110 21.48 5.76 -8.49
C LEU A 110 20.37 5.79 -9.55
N GLU A 111 19.59 4.71 -9.68
CA GLU A 111 18.41 4.69 -10.55
C GLU A 111 17.33 5.63 -10.04
N ILE A 112 17.12 5.69 -8.72
CA ILE A 112 16.21 6.67 -8.10
C ILE A 112 16.66 8.10 -8.42
N ILE A 113 17.94 8.44 -8.22
CA ILE A 113 18.49 9.75 -8.55
C ILE A 113 18.23 10.10 -10.02
N ASN A 114 18.52 9.17 -10.92
CA ASN A 114 18.36 9.39 -12.36
C ASN A 114 16.92 9.58 -12.79
N SER A 115 15.97 8.90 -12.14
CA SER A 115 14.54 9.02 -12.46
C SER A 115 13.91 10.30 -11.93
N ILE A 116 14.42 10.84 -10.82
CA ILE A 116 13.82 11.98 -10.12
C ILE A 116 14.40 13.31 -10.57
N ILE A 117 15.71 13.38 -10.78
CA ILE A 117 16.36 14.66 -11.11
C ILE A 117 16.10 15.04 -12.57
N PRO A 118 15.43 16.18 -12.85
CA PRO A 118 15.18 16.64 -14.21
C PRO A 118 16.45 16.72 -15.07
N SER A 119 16.33 16.50 -16.37
CA SER A 119 17.48 16.46 -17.30
C SER A 119 18.27 17.78 -17.39
N HIS A 120 17.65 18.91 -17.08
CA HIS A 120 18.31 20.23 -17.06
C HIS A 120 19.06 20.53 -15.76
N ILE A 121 18.91 19.69 -14.71
CA ILE A 121 19.67 19.77 -13.47
C ILE A 121 20.81 18.76 -13.52
N ASN A 122 22.03 19.21 -13.42
CA ASN A 122 23.20 18.35 -13.30
C ASN A 122 23.32 17.84 -11.87
N TYR A 123 23.91 16.67 -11.68
CA TYR A 123 24.22 16.19 -10.33
C TYR A 123 25.62 15.60 -10.26
N LYS A 124 26.18 15.60 -9.04
CA LYS A 124 27.34 14.78 -8.66
C LYS A 124 26.97 13.97 -7.43
N TYR A 125 26.98 12.67 -7.57
CA TYR A 125 26.86 11.70 -6.49
C TYR A 125 28.24 11.24 -6.06
N GLN A 126 28.49 11.11 -4.75
CA GLN A 126 29.76 10.67 -4.22
C GLN A 126 29.52 9.70 -3.07
N LEU A 127 30.05 8.48 -3.21
CA LEU A 127 30.10 7.48 -2.15
C LEU A 127 31.55 7.26 -1.75
N LEU A 128 31.87 7.58 -0.50
CA LEU A 128 33.18 7.31 0.10
C LEU A 128 33.08 6.10 1.01
N LEU A 129 34.06 5.22 0.95
CA LEU A 129 34.12 3.97 1.70
C LEU A 129 35.46 3.80 2.39
N VAL A 130 35.42 3.19 3.59
CA VAL A 130 36.58 2.68 4.29
C VAL A 130 36.25 1.32 4.86
N TYR A 131 37.08 0.33 4.55
CA TYR A 131 36.93 -1.03 5.07
C TYR A 131 37.10 -1.03 6.60
N ARG A 132 36.26 -1.77 7.32
CA ARG A 132 36.31 -1.86 8.77
C ARG A 132 37.12 -3.07 9.24
N GLN A 133 38.25 -2.80 9.86
CA GLN A 133 39.14 -3.80 10.50
C GLN A 133 38.91 -3.93 12.01
N ASP A 134 38.09 -3.03 12.60
CA ASP A 134 37.79 -3.01 14.03
C ASP A 134 36.70 -4.03 14.43
N ASN A 135 36.51 -4.21 15.75
CA ASN A 135 35.49 -5.14 16.30
C ASN A 135 34.05 -4.62 16.16
N TRP A 136 33.69 -4.17 14.95
CA TRP A 136 32.33 -3.64 14.68
C TRP A 136 31.24 -4.72 14.80
N ARG A 137 31.59 -5.98 14.50
CA ARG A 137 30.64 -7.10 14.62
C ARG A 137 30.26 -7.34 16.07
N ASP A 138 31.23 -7.37 16.98
CA ASP A 138 30.98 -7.56 18.41
C ASP A 138 30.06 -6.44 18.95
N ARG A 139 30.29 -5.21 18.51
CA ARG A 139 29.43 -4.07 18.88
C ARG A 139 27.99 -4.23 18.37
N ILE A 140 27.79 -4.72 17.14
CA ILE A 140 26.45 -5.00 16.62
C ILE A 140 25.79 -6.13 17.40
N VAL A 141 26.51 -7.19 17.73
CA VAL A 141 25.99 -8.30 18.54
C VAL A 141 25.54 -7.80 19.92
N GLU A 142 26.37 -6.98 20.60
CA GLU A 142 25.98 -6.38 21.88
C GLU A 142 24.74 -5.50 21.78
N GLN A 143 24.65 -4.64 20.74
CA GLN A 143 23.48 -3.80 20.51
C GLN A 143 22.24 -4.64 20.21
N TYR A 144 22.39 -5.69 19.43
CA TYR A 144 21.28 -6.58 19.07
C TYR A 144 20.76 -7.36 20.29
N ASN A 145 21.65 -7.80 21.17
CA ASN A 145 21.26 -8.41 22.44
C ASN A 145 20.49 -7.42 23.33
N ASP A 146 20.93 -6.15 23.41
CA ASP A 146 20.22 -5.13 24.15
C ASP A 146 18.84 -4.84 23.55
N TYR A 147 18.73 -4.85 22.22
CA TYR A 147 17.46 -4.73 21.51
C TYR A 147 16.51 -5.89 21.84
N LEU A 148 16.97 -7.13 21.74
CA LEU A 148 16.16 -8.31 22.06
C LEU A 148 15.66 -8.28 23.52
N ASN A 149 16.43 -7.67 24.42
CA ASN A 149 16.07 -7.47 25.83
C ASN A 149 15.27 -6.18 26.09
N GLY A 150 14.63 -5.60 25.06
CA GLY A 150 13.67 -4.51 25.21
C GLY A 150 14.22 -3.09 25.03
N VAL A 151 15.51 -2.90 24.77
CA VAL A 151 16.06 -1.56 24.46
C VAL A 151 15.72 -1.19 23.03
N GLN A 152 14.79 -0.28 22.81
CA GLN A 152 14.25 0.05 21.49
C GLN A 152 15.30 0.56 20.47
N ASN A 153 16.22 1.44 20.91
CA ASN A 153 17.32 1.98 20.09
C ASN A 153 18.65 1.94 20.88
N PRO A 154 19.37 0.82 20.88
CA PRO A 154 20.61 0.68 21.64
C PRO A 154 21.70 1.64 21.14
N SER A 155 22.27 2.44 22.04
CA SER A 155 23.27 3.45 21.69
C SER A 155 24.58 2.81 21.21
N ASP A 156 25.28 3.47 20.27
CA ASP A 156 26.64 3.12 19.90
C ASP A 156 27.65 3.32 21.03
N ASN A 157 27.33 4.21 21.96
CA ASN A 157 28.17 4.47 23.15
C ASN A 157 27.87 3.45 24.24
N GLY A 158 28.85 2.64 24.60
CA GLY A 158 28.73 1.56 25.59
C GLY A 158 28.29 2.05 26.99
N LEU A 159 28.61 3.28 27.38
CA LEU A 159 28.19 3.86 28.66
C LEU A 159 26.71 4.26 28.62
N LEU A 160 26.26 4.86 27.53
CA LEU A 160 24.83 5.18 27.31
C LEU A 160 24.00 3.90 27.20
N ARG A 161 24.50 2.85 26.55
CA ARG A 161 23.86 1.53 26.48
C ARG A 161 23.60 0.92 27.86
N LYS A 162 24.59 0.99 28.76
CA LYS A 162 24.42 0.51 30.15
C LYS A 162 23.32 1.27 30.89
N ILE A 163 23.22 2.58 30.66
CA ILE A 163 22.15 3.39 31.23
C ILE A 163 20.78 3.01 30.64
N GLN A 164 20.71 2.84 29.34
CA GLN A 164 19.48 2.41 28.66
C GLN A 164 19.00 1.06 29.19
N ARG A 165 19.89 0.08 29.31
CA ARG A 165 19.59 -1.24 29.90
C ARG A 165 19.04 -1.13 31.30
N SER A 166 19.72 -0.36 32.18
CA SER A 166 19.26 -0.16 33.57
C SER A 166 17.89 0.54 33.66
N ILE A 167 17.57 1.43 32.72
CA ILE A 167 16.25 2.06 32.66
C ILE A 167 15.20 1.05 32.20
N THR A 168 15.49 0.25 31.19
CA THR A 168 14.58 -0.78 30.68
C THR A 168 14.26 -1.82 31.76
N GLU A 169 15.30 -2.32 32.45
CA GLU A 169 15.14 -3.28 33.56
C GLU A 169 14.25 -2.70 34.68
N LYS A 170 14.40 -1.42 35.04
CA LYS A 170 13.52 -0.76 36.02
C LYS A 170 12.09 -0.60 35.56
N ILE A 171 11.89 -0.34 34.26
CA ILE A 171 10.54 -0.23 33.67
C ILE A 171 9.87 -1.60 33.67
N ASP A 172 10.57 -2.65 33.29
CA ASP A 172 10.08 -4.03 33.29
C ASP A 172 9.71 -4.50 34.69
N GLU A 173 10.54 -4.17 35.70
CA GLU A 173 10.27 -4.41 37.11
C GLU A 173 9.01 -3.68 37.60
N LEU A 174 8.81 -2.43 37.17
CA LEU A 174 7.66 -1.60 37.54
C LEU A 174 6.36 -2.09 36.88
N LEU A 175 6.44 -2.51 35.59
CA LEU A 175 5.30 -3.00 34.82
C LEU A 175 5.00 -4.49 35.11
N ARG A 176 5.89 -5.21 35.79
CA ARG A 176 5.84 -6.67 36.00
C ARG A 176 5.72 -7.46 34.70
N TRP A 177 6.30 -6.95 33.63
CA TRP A 177 6.27 -7.55 32.31
C TRP A 177 7.59 -7.29 31.59
N GLU A 178 8.24 -8.34 31.06
CA GLU A 178 9.46 -8.21 30.25
C GLU A 178 9.12 -7.76 28.83
N GLN A 179 9.64 -6.62 28.43
CA GLN A 179 9.56 -6.16 27.03
C GLN A 179 10.64 -6.90 26.22
N LYS A 180 10.21 -7.77 25.31
CA LYS A 180 11.12 -8.46 24.37
C LYS A 180 10.74 -8.10 22.94
N HIS A 181 11.76 -7.79 22.13
CA HIS A 181 11.56 -7.55 20.70
C HIS A 181 11.75 -8.85 19.90
N SER A 182 11.10 -8.93 18.74
CA SER A 182 11.25 -10.06 17.83
C SER A 182 12.62 -10.05 17.13
N GLU A 183 13.13 -11.23 16.79
CA GLU A 183 14.38 -11.37 16.03
C GLU A 183 14.27 -10.73 14.62
N ILE A 184 15.35 -10.04 14.23
CA ILE A 184 15.57 -9.48 12.89
C ILE A 184 16.57 -10.41 12.18
N LYS A 185 16.08 -11.21 11.22
CA LYS A 185 16.89 -12.23 10.55
C LYS A 185 18.06 -11.67 9.75
N GLU A 186 17.87 -10.48 9.19
CA GLU A 186 18.85 -9.79 8.34
C GLU A 186 20.11 -9.37 9.11
N VAL A 187 20.01 -9.19 10.44
CA VAL A 187 21.18 -8.93 11.29
C VAL A 187 22.20 -10.07 11.20
N GLY A 188 21.72 -11.33 11.19
CA GLY A 188 22.57 -12.49 11.04
C GLY A 188 23.31 -12.57 9.70
N GLN A 189 22.70 -12.08 8.62
CA GLN A 189 23.33 -11.98 7.30
C GLN A 189 24.37 -10.86 7.29
N LYS A 190 24.04 -9.67 7.78
CA LYS A 190 24.95 -8.53 7.89
C LYS A 190 26.24 -8.87 8.65
N LEU A 191 26.17 -9.66 9.71
CA LEU A 191 27.34 -10.06 10.50
C LEU A 191 28.29 -11.03 9.77
N LYS A 192 27.83 -11.72 8.73
CA LYS A 192 28.65 -12.63 7.91
C LYS A 192 29.45 -11.91 6.82
N GLU A 193 29.04 -10.72 6.45
CA GLU A 193 29.61 -9.94 5.36
C GLU A 193 30.72 -8.99 5.83
N ASN A 194 31.42 -8.39 4.85
CA ASN A 194 32.38 -7.33 5.13
C ASN A 194 31.65 -6.04 5.47
N GLY A 195 32.21 -5.26 6.40
CA GLY A 195 31.63 -3.98 6.82
C GLY A 195 32.46 -2.80 6.35
N PHE A 196 31.76 -1.73 5.94
CA PHE A 196 32.37 -0.50 5.46
C PHE A 196 31.83 0.71 6.18
N ARG A 197 32.70 1.63 6.59
CA ARG A 197 32.28 3.00 6.92
C ARG A 197 32.01 3.72 5.62
N PHE A 198 31.06 4.63 5.63
CA PHE A 198 30.63 5.30 4.42
C PHE A 198 30.26 6.77 4.65
N ASN A 199 30.34 7.57 3.57
CA ASN A 199 29.60 8.82 3.38
C ASN A 199 28.93 8.79 2.03
N ILE A 200 27.66 9.15 2.01
CA ILE A 200 26.87 9.32 0.78
C ILE A 200 26.54 10.80 0.65
N ARG A 201 26.91 11.41 -0.46
CA ARG A 201 26.70 12.82 -0.74
C ARG A 201 26.12 13.03 -2.12
N LEU A 202 25.27 14.04 -2.23
CA LEU A 202 24.69 14.47 -3.49
C LEU A 202 24.81 15.98 -3.64
N ALA A 203 25.28 16.43 -4.78
CA ALA A 203 25.27 17.84 -5.18
C ALA A 203 24.37 17.99 -6.40
N LEU A 204 23.40 18.90 -6.33
CA LEU A 204 22.55 19.31 -7.44
C LEU A 204 22.99 20.66 -7.96
N ILE A 205 23.17 20.77 -9.28
CA ILE A 205 23.77 21.95 -9.92
C ILE A 205 22.88 22.41 -11.09
N GLY A 206 22.49 23.67 -11.08
CA GLY A 206 21.57 24.24 -12.08
C GLY A 206 20.12 24.25 -11.61
N GLY A 207 19.20 24.65 -12.49
CA GLY A 207 17.81 24.84 -12.14
C GLY A 207 17.57 25.91 -11.06
N SER A 208 16.33 26.10 -10.67
CA SER A 208 15.98 26.97 -9.55
C SER A 208 16.26 26.26 -8.21
N LYS A 209 16.36 27.04 -7.12
CA LYS A 209 16.52 26.49 -5.77
C LYS A 209 15.35 25.58 -5.40
N LEU A 210 14.13 25.97 -5.76
CA LEU A 210 12.91 25.20 -5.50
C LEU A 210 12.91 23.85 -6.23
N GLU A 211 13.33 23.78 -7.47
CA GLU A 211 13.43 22.52 -8.21
C GLU A 211 14.45 21.57 -7.59
N ARG A 212 15.57 22.09 -7.10
CA ARG A 212 16.56 21.29 -6.40
C ARG A 212 16.03 20.75 -5.06
N GLU A 213 15.39 21.60 -4.26
CA GLU A 213 14.79 21.20 -2.98
C GLU A 213 13.65 20.19 -3.18
N TYR A 214 12.83 20.39 -4.19
CA TYR A 214 11.79 19.43 -4.57
C TYR A 214 12.36 18.05 -4.96
N SER A 215 13.40 18.06 -5.83
CA SER A 215 14.05 16.82 -6.22
C SER A 215 14.66 16.08 -5.01
N LEU A 216 15.28 16.81 -4.09
CA LEU A 216 15.84 16.24 -2.86
C LEU A 216 14.77 15.65 -1.93
N SER A 217 13.65 16.34 -1.72
CA SER A 217 12.55 15.84 -0.92
C SER A 217 11.93 14.58 -1.54
N LYS A 218 11.84 14.52 -2.87
CA LYS A 218 11.36 13.33 -3.58
C LYS A 218 12.35 12.17 -3.46
N ILE A 219 13.66 12.43 -3.57
CA ILE A 219 14.69 11.42 -3.35
C ILE A 219 14.63 10.89 -1.92
N GLU A 220 14.51 11.75 -0.91
CA GLU A 220 14.38 11.36 0.49
C GLU A 220 13.14 10.48 0.73
N TYR A 221 12.02 10.84 0.14
CA TYR A 221 10.80 10.05 0.19
C TYR A 221 10.98 8.65 -0.45
N GLU A 222 11.55 8.58 -1.66
CA GLU A 222 11.74 7.31 -2.36
C GLU A 222 12.75 6.39 -1.67
N ILE A 223 13.83 6.94 -1.11
CA ILE A 223 14.79 6.15 -0.32
C ILE A 223 14.11 5.53 0.91
N ASN A 224 13.27 6.30 1.59
CA ASN A 224 12.62 5.87 2.82
C ASN A 224 11.39 4.98 2.61
N LYS A 225 10.83 4.93 1.41
CA LYS A 225 9.73 4.05 1.04
C LYS A 225 10.04 2.56 1.26
N TYR A 226 11.29 2.19 1.12
CA TYR A 226 11.77 0.82 1.31
C TYR A 226 12.51 0.60 2.63
N SER A 227 12.52 1.59 3.51
CA SER A 227 13.13 1.49 4.83
C SER A 227 12.33 0.56 5.73
N TYR A 228 12.86 -0.62 6.01
CA TYR A 228 12.19 -1.62 6.84
C TYR A 228 12.54 -1.47 8.32
N THR A 229 13.82 -1.44 8.64
CA THR A 229 14.30 -1.39 10.03
C THR A 229 15.09 -0.13 10.35
N ASN A 230 15.72 0.48 9.35
CA ASN A 230 16.46 1.72 9.47
C ASN A 230 15.97 2.74 8.44
N GLU A 231 16.10 4.02 8.73
CA GLU A 231 15.63 5.12 7.88
C GLU A 231 16.80 6.02 7.51
N TRP A 232 16.68 6.69 6.37
CA TRP A 232 17.67 7.67 5.91
C TRP A 232 17.24 9.07 6.28
N LEU A 233 18.19 9.85 6.79
CA LEU A 233 18.04 11.29 7.05
C LEU A 233 18.90 12.06 6.07
N VAL A 234 18.36 13.12 5.52
CA VAL A 234 19.07 14.02 4.59
C VAL A 234 19.43 15.31 5.34
N ASP A 235 20.73 15.63 5.43
CA ASP A 235 21.19 16.93 5.95
C ASP A 235 21.23 17.96 4.82
N HIS A 236 20.27 18.87 4.83
CA HIS A 236 20.15 19.99 3.90
C HIS A 236 20.97 21.23 4.32
N ASN A 237 21.60 21.23 5.52
CA ASN A 237 22.24 22.41 6.10
C ASN A 237 23.74 22.47 5.80
N ILE A 238 24.15 22.06 4.61
CA ILE A 238 25.55 22.12 4.17
C ILE A 238 25.75 23.42 3.40
N ASP A 239 26.54 24.35 3.97
CA ASP A 239 26.88 25.58 3.28
C ASP A 239 27.79 25.30 2.05
N PHE A 240 27.74 26.21 1.07
CA PHE A 240 28.41 26.03 -0.21
C PHE A 240 29.93 25.81 -0.06
N LYS A 241 30.61 26.56 0.79
CA LYS A 241 32.06 26.47 0.98
C LYS A 241 32.44 25.09 1.55
N HIS A 242 31.76 24.68 2.60
CA HIS A 242 31.99 23.40 3.25
C HIS A 242 31.64 22.23 2.32
N GLY A 243 30.49 22.29 1.64
CA GLY A 243 30.08 21.27 0.67
C GLY A 243 31.06 21.09 -0.47
N SER A 244 31.52 22.20 -1.06
CA SER A 244 32.52 22.20 -2.12
C SER A 244 33.86 21.60 -1.68
N GLU A 245 34.33 21.96 -0.48
CA GLU A 245 35.54 21.40 0.13
C GLU A 245 35.42 19.89 0.36
N MET A 246 34.30 19.44 0.91
CA MET A 246 34.01 18.01 1.17
C MET A 246 34.03 17.17 -0.11
N PHE A 247 33.38 17.66 -1.16
CA PHE A 247 33.33 16.96 -2.46
C PHE A 247 34.66 16.94 -3.18
N ASN A 248 35.34 18.11 -3.29
CA ASN A 248 36.58 18.22 -4.07
C ASN A 248 37.74 17.51 -3.38
N ASN A 249 37.81 17.55 -2.05
CA ASN A 249 38.88 16.91 -1.30
C ASN A 249 38.55 15.47 -0.88
N ARG A 250 37.36 14.96 -1.19
CA ARG A 250 36.89 13.62 -0.82
C ARG A 250 37.09 13.31 0.67
N VAL A 251 36.64 14.25 1.51
CA VAL A 251 36.82 14.20 2.95
C VAL A 251 35.83 13.21 3.58
N LEU A 252 36.32 12.23 4.31
CA LEU A 252 35.47 11.35 5.11
C LEU A 252 35.02 12.09 6.39
N ASP A 253 33.71 12.26 6.58
CA ASP A 253 33.18 12.92 7.74
C ASP A 253 33.22 12.01 8.99
N TYR A 254 33.49 12.62 10.15
CA TYR A 254 33.55 11.90 11.42
C TYR A 254 32.18 11.34 11.85
N GLN A 255 31.07 11.89 11.39
CA GLN A 255 29.72 11.38 11.72
C GLN A 255 29.51 9.95 11.21
N SER A 256 30.22 9.53 10.17
CA SER A 256 30.18 8.16 9.65
C SER A 256 30.93 7.13 10.50
N LYS A 257 31.64 7.56 11.54
CA LYS A 257 32.54 6.71 12.32
C LYS A 257 31.86 5.47 12.91
N ASN A 258 30.61 5.63 13.30
CA ASN A 258 29.83 4.57 13.96
C ASN A 258 28.88 3.83 13.01
N HIS A 259 28.62 4.35 11.81
CA HIS A 259 27.74 3.74 10.83
C HIS A 259 28.50 2.75 9.95
N THR A 260 27.89 1.59 9.75
CA THR A 260 28.47 0.51 8.95
C THR A 260 27.42 -0.06 8.02
N LEU A 261 27.76 -0.10 6.73
CA LEU A 261 27.01 -0.88 5.72
C LEU A 261 27.74 -2.20 5.49
N SER A 262 26.99 -3.27 5.27
CA SER A 262 27.51 -4.53 4.77
C SER A 262 27.69 -4.47 3.25
N GLU A 263 28.36 -5.46 2.70
CA GLU A 263 28.61 -5.55 1.26
C GLU A 263 27.32 -5.59 0.45
N SER A 264 26.32 -6.37 0.89
CA SER A 264 25.00 -6.46 0.25
C SER A 264 24.22 -5.14 0.32
N GLU A 265 24.30 -4.45 1.47
CA GLU A 265 23.67 -3.14 1.63
C GLU A 265 24.29 -2.07 0.72
N LEU A 266 25.62 -2.11 0.52
CA LEU A 266 26.33 -1.18 -0.37
C LEU A 266 25.90 -1.31 -1.82
N LEU A 267 25.61 -2.52 -2.28
CA LEU A 267 25.22 -2.76 -3.67
C LEU A 267 23.97 -1.96 -4.07
N GLN A 268 23.08 -1.69 -3.15
CA GLN A 268 21.88 -0.86 -3.37
C GLN A 268 22.20 0.61 -3.73
N PHE A 269 23.40 1.09 -3.37
CA PHE A 269 23.79 2.48 -3.58
C PHE A 269 24.67 2.71 -4.80
N ILE A 270 25.26 1.65 -5.34
CA ILE A 270 26.32 1.76 -6.34
C ILE A 270 25.93 1.16 -7.67
N VAL A 271 25.11 0.09 -7.69
CA VAL A 271 24.83 -0.67 -8.91
C VAL A 271 23.90 0.11 -9.82
N LEU A 272 24.25 0.17 -11.11
CA LEU A 272 23.37 0.55 -12.23
C LEU A 272 23.34 -0.64 -13.18
N GLU A 273 22.22 -1.32 -13.27
CA GLU A 273 22.03 -2.37 -14.28
C GLU A 273 21.77 -1.73 -15.62
N ASN A 274 22.77 -1.76 -16.52
CA ASN A 274 22.52 -1.42 -17.91
C ASN A 274 21.57 -2.45 -18.51
N LYS A 275 20.39 -2.04 -18.89
CA LYS A 275 19.37 -2.84 -19.61
C LYS A 275 19.87 -3.47 -20.93
N THR A 276 21.15 -3.32 -21.29
CA THR A 276 21.72 -3.75 -22.58
C THR A 276 22.39 -5.12 -22.58
N GLN A 277 22.56 -5.81 -21.45
CA GLN A 277 23.21 -7.13 -21.43
C GLN A 277 22.29 -8.32 -21.02
N ILE A 278 21.00 -8.09 -20.87
CA ILE A 278 20.00 -9.16 -20.67
C ILE A 278 19.55 -9.80 -22.00
N ASN A 279 20.10 -9.36 -23.13
CA ASN A 279 19.57 -9.66 -24.46
C ASN A 279 19.92 -11.03 -25.07
N GLU A 280 20.60 -11.95 -24.42
CA GLU A 280 20.83 -13.28 -25.03
C GLU A 280 20.08 -14.45 -24.36
N ASN A 281 19.61 -14.28 -23.10
CA ASN A 281 18.69 -15.25 -22.48
C ASN A 281 17.26 -14.73 -22.34
N ALA A 282 17.02 -13.46 -22.60
CA ALA A 282 15.73 -12.80 -22.56
C ALA A 282 14.97 -12.86 -23.89
N SER A 283 15.61 -13.26 -25.02
CA SER A 283 14.91 -13.31 -26.30
C SER A 283 13.73 -14.28 -26.37
N LEU A 284 13.58 -15.17 -25.38
CA LEU A 284 12.39 -16.02 -25.20
C LEU A 284 11.44 -15.49 -24.12
N ILE A 285 11.91 -14.62 -23.21
CA ILE A 285 11.11 -13.99 -22.14
C ILE A 285 10.67 -12.60 -22.60
N GLU A 286 11.53 -11.85 -23.29
CA GLU A 286 11.22 -10.52 -23.85
C GLU A 286 10.12 -10.58 -24.90
N LYS A 287 10.05 -11.63 -25.75
CA LYS A 287 8.90 -11.78 -26.66
C LYS A 287 7.56 -11.90 -25.93
N LYS A 288 7.54 -12.48 -24.72
CA LYS A 288 6.32 -12.56 -23.91
C LYS A 288 6.03 -11.28 -23.13
N VAL A 289 7.08 -10.54 -22.70
CA VAL A 289 6.94 -9.27 -21.97
C VAL A 289 6.61 -8.14 -22.93
N GLU A 290 7.27 -8.07 -24.11
CA GLU A 290 6.94 -7.09 -25.16
C GLU A 290 5.54 -7.30 -25.75
N GLU A 291 5.07 -8.58 -25.89
CA GLU A 291 3.70 -8.85 -26.30
C GLU A 291 2.69 -8.38 -25.24
N ASN A 292 2.98 -8.53 -23.94
CA ASN A 292 2.08 -8.10 -22.85
C ASN A 292 2.09 -6.56 -22.65
N GLU A 293 3.24 -5.91 -22.72
CA GLU A 293 3.30 -4.43 -22.69
C GLU A 293 2.59 -3.81 -23.90
N SER A 294 2.74 -4.39 -25.08
CA SER A 294 2.03 -3.93 -26.28
C SER A 294 0.52 -4.11 -26.17
N GLU A 295 0.06 -5.19 -25.53
CA GLU A 295 -1.36 -5.51 -25.41
C GLU A 295 -2.06 -4.59 -24.41
N SER A 296 -1.54 -4.41 -23.19
CA SER A 296 -2.10 -3.48 -22.20
C SER A 296 -2.12 -2.04 -22.73
N ASN A 297 -1.03 -1.59 -23.35
CA ASN A 297 -0.97 -0.26 -23.97
C ASN A 297 -2.01 -0.10 -25.11
N ASN A 298 -2.25 -1.14 -25.91
CA ASN A 298 -3.25 -1.10 -26.97
C ASN A 298 -4.68 -1.07 -26.41
N LEU A 299 -4.95 -1.83 -25.35
CA LEU A 299 -6.23 -1.82 -24.66
C LEU A 299 -6.54 -0.46 -24.03
N ILE A 300 -5.55 0.15 -23.37
CA ILE A 300 -5.72 1.48 -22.74
C ILE A 300 -5.95 2.57 -23.79
N LYS A 301 -5.37 2.46 -24.99
CA LYS A 301 -5.63 3.39 -26.09
C LYS A 301 -7.09 3.43 -26.55
N LEU A 302 -7.90 2.42 -26.24
CA LEU A 302 -9.33 2.39 -26.50
C LEU A 302 -10.12 3.29 -25.55
N LEU A 303 -9.57 3.55 -24.36
CA LEU A 303 -10.21 4.35 -23.34
C LEU A 303 -9.99 5.85 -23.63
N PRO A 304 -10.99 6.68 -23.39
CA PRO A 304 -10.85 8.13 -23.55
C PRO A 304 -9.84 8.69 -22.55
N LYS A 305 -9.06 9.66 -23.03
CA LYS A 305 -8.12 10.41 -22.22
C LYS A 305 -8.69 11.79 -21.89
N GLY A 306 -8.38 12.29 -20.71
CA GLY A 306 -8.64 13.66 -20.33
C GLY A 306 -7.56 14.63 -20.83
N ASN A 307 -7.78 15.91 -20.56
CA ASN A 307 -6.80 16.97 -20.85
C ASN A 307 -5.80 17.16 -19.67
N GLY A 308 -5.67 16.16 -18.79
CA GLY A 308 -4.94 16.29 -17.53
C GLY A 308 -5.62 17.22 -16.51
N ILE A 309 -5.08 17.29 -15.30
CA ILE A 309 -5.53 18.26 -14.31
C ILE A 309 -5.01 19.63 -14.71
N LYS A 310 -5.92 20.53 -15.10
CA LYS A 310 -5.58 21.94 -15.33
C LYS A 310 -5.22 22.54 -13.95
N GLN A 311 -3.99 22.93 -13.78
CA GLN A 311 -3.60 23.70 -12.61
C GLN A 311 -4.27 25.08 -12.73
N PHE A 312 -5.12 25.41 -11.76
CA PHE A 312 -5.60 26.78 -11.59
C PHE A 312 -4.55 27.54 -10.80
N ASP A 313 -4.23 28.75 -11.25
CA ASP A 313 -3.51 29.68 -10.42
C ASP A 313 -4.45 30.15 -9.29
N GLY A 314 -4.31 29.47 -8.15
CA GLY A 314 -5.16 29.69 -7.00
C GLY A 314 -4.70 30.85 -6.12
N ASN A 315 -3.67 31.61 -6.52
CA ASN A 315 -3.09 32.68 -5.71
C ASN A 315 -4.14 33.76 -5.36
N ASP A 316 -4.94 34.20 -6.33
CA ASP A 316 -6.00 35.17 -6.09
C ASP A 316 -7.06 34.68 -5.07
N LEU A 317 -7.39 33.40 -5.09
CA LEU A 317 -8.34 32.81 -4.16
C LEU A 317 -7.69 32.60 -2.78
N ALA A 318 -6.43 32.23 -2.76
CA ALA A 318 -5.63 32.13 -1.54
C ALA A 318 -5.49 33.49 -0.84
N ASP A 319 -5.21 34.56 -1.60
CA ASP A 319 -5.11 35.92 -1.06
C ASP A 319 -6.45 36.42 -0.48
N LYS A 320 -7.56 36.17 -1.18
CA LYS A 320 -8.91 36.46 -0.65
C LYS A 320 -9.18 35.68 0.63
N PHE A 321 -8.75 34.43 0.70
CA PHE A 321 -8.91 33.60 1.86
C PHE A 321 -8.08 34.10 3.04
N ILE A 322 -6.83 34.45 2.83
CA ILE A 322 -5.95 35.03 3.86
C ILE A 322 -6.52 36.34 4.35
N PHE A 323 -7.04 37.18 3.45
CA PHE A 323 -7.69 38.43 3.82
C PHE A 323 -8.91 38.17 4.72
N ALA A 324 -9.79 37.28 4.34
CA ALA A 324 -10.97 36.90 5.14
C ALA A 324 -10.59 36.31 6.50
N LEU A 325 -9.52 35.52 6.61
CA LEU A 325 -9.00 34.97 7.86
C LEU A 325 -8.47 36.10 8.78
N ARG A 326 -7.74 37.09 8.25
CA ARG A 326 -7.18 38.18 9.04
C ARG A 326 -8.25 39.05 9.73
N GLU A 327 -9.45 39.08 9.20
CA GLU A 327 -10.58 39.78 9.84
C GLU A 327 -11.16 39.00 11.05
N LEU A 328 -10.89 37.69 11.17
CA LEU A 328 -11.35 36.89 12.30
C LEU A 328 -10.40 37.02 13.49
N LYS A 329 -10.95 37.18 14.72
CA LYS A 329 -10.16 37.41 15.93
C LYS A 329 -8.99 36.43 16.16
N PRO A 330 -9.14 35.09 15.94
CA PRO A 330 -8.04 34.15 16.17
C PRO A 330 -6.84 34.37 15.24
N PHE A 331 -7.06 34.91 14.05
CA PHE A 331 -6.06 35.04 12.99
C PHE A 331 -5.41 36.44 12.87
N ARG A 332 -5.62 37.29 13.86
CA ARG A 332 -4.94 38.60 13.89
C ARG A 332 -3.44 38.42 14.01
N GLY A 333 -2.72 38.56 12.92
CA GLY A 333 -1.27 38.40 12.83
C GLY A 333 -0.81 38.08 11.41
N ASN A 334 0.48 37.90 11.23
CA ASN A 334 1.04 37.53 9.93
C ASN A 334 0.73 36.04 9.64
N LEU A 335 -0.20 35.82 8.73
CA LEU A 335 -0.41 34.55 8.07
C LEU A 335 0.45 34.57 6.80
N GLU A 336 1.31 33.60 6.67
CA GLU A 336 2.19 33.44 5.51
C GLU A 336 1.69 32.27 4.70
N MET A 337 1.42 32.49 3.40
CA MET A 337 1.11 31.42 2.48
C MET A 337 2.40 30.73 2.08
N ILE A 338 2.49 29.43 2.37
CA ILE A 338 3.63 28.61 1.99
C ILE A 338 3.40 28.01 0.60
N LYS A 339 2.21 27.46 0.37
CA LYS A 339 1.91 26.72 -0.85
C LYS A 339 0.41 26.77 -1.18
N CYS A 340 0.12 26.86 -2.47
CA CYS A 340 -1.22 26.68 -3.01
C CYS A 340 -1.17 25.59 -4.08
N GLN A 341 -2.00 24.55 -3.92
CA GLN A 341 -2.06 23.43 -4.87
C GLN A 341 -3.51 23.21 -5.27
N SER A 342 -3.72 23.08 -6.58
CA SER A 342 -5.04 22.76 -7.14
C SER A 342 -5.08 21.29 -7.55
N GLY A 343 -5.99 20.55 -6.95
CA GLY A 343 -6.36 19.21 -7.39
C GLY A 343 -7.54 19.21 -8.37
N SER A 344 -8.14 18.05 -8.55
CA SER A 344 -9.29 17.87 -9.45
C SER A 344 -10.61 18.36 -8.88
N THR A 345 -10.79 18.23 -7.56
CA THR A 345 -12.05 18.55 -6.85
C THR A 345 -11.89 19.62 -5.81
N SER A 346 -10.68 19.88 -5.38
CA SER A 346 -10.36 20.80 -4.28
C SER A 346 -9.06 21.54 -4.53
N MET A 347 -8.90 22.64 -3.84
CA MET A 347 -7.67 23.39 -3.74
C MET A 347 -7.16 23.31 -2.30
N LYS A 348 -5.89 23.04 -2.14
CA LYS A 348 -5.19 22.98 -0.86
C LYS A 348 -4.30 24.20 -0.69
N ILE A 349 -4.53 24.97 0.34
CA ILE A 349 -3.73 26.12 0.72
C ILE A 349 -3.00 25.78 2.02
N THR A 350 -1.68 25.76 2.00
CA THR A 350 -0.85 25.57 3.19
C THR A 350 -0.42 26.94 3.75
N LEU A 351 -0.80 27.22 4.99
CA LEU A 351 -0.48 28.46 5.69
C LEU A 351 0.37 28.19 6.92
N LYS A 352 1.35 29.07 7.15
CA LYS A 352 2.07 29.11 8.42
C LYS A 352 1.31 29.96 9.42
N ILE A 353 1.01 29.39 10.59
CA ILE A 353 0.29 30.07 11.64
C ILE A 353 1.25 30.69 12.68
N PRO A 354 0.93 31.85 13.26
CA PRO A 354 1.70 32.43 14.35
C PRO A 354 1.81 31.49 15.54
N LYS A 355 2.95 31.51 16.24
CA LYS A 355 3.25 30.60 17.38
C LYS A 355 2.23 30.67 18.54
N HIS A 356 1.49 31.75 18.66
CA HIS A 356 0.47 31.92 19.73
C HIS A 356 -0.88 31.26 19.37
N LEU A 357 -1.10 30.90 18.12
CA LEU A 357 -2.33 30.25 17.68
C LEU A 357 -2.19 28.73 17.79
N LYS A 358 -3.21 28.11 18.42
CA LYS A 358 -3.30 26.63 18.52
C LYS A 358 -4.24 26.10 17.45
N PHE A 359 -3.89 24.98 16.84
CA PHE A 359 -4.75 24.29 15.87
C PHE A 359 -6.16 24.03 16.43
N SER A 360 -6.25 23.64 17.71
CA SER A 360 -7.54 23.41 18.38
C SER A 360 -8.44 24.64 18.50
N GLU A 361 -7.87 25.84 18.40
CA GLU A 361 -8.63 27.10 18.43
C GLU A 361 -9.15 27.46 17.05
N ILE A 362 -8.40 27.10 16.01
CA ILE A 362 -8.73 27.35 14.60
C ILE A 362 -9.78 26.36 14.11
N ASN A 363 -9.65 25.10 14.48
CA ASN A 363 -10.51 24.00 14.03
C ASN A 363 -11.80 23.85 14.88
N LYS A 364 -12.36 24.97 15.35
CA LYS A 364 -13.65 24.98 16.04
C LYS A 364 -14.80 25.13 15.03
N PRO A 365 -15.92 24.43 15.24
CA PRO A 365 -17.06 24.48 14.30
C PRO A 365 -17.57 25.89 14.02
N ASN A 366 -17.63 26.78 15.03
CA ASN A 366 -18.04 28.15 14.87
C ASN A 366 -17.05 28.97 14.01
N ILE A 367 -15.75 28.79 14.21
CA ILE A 367 -14.71 29.46 13.40
C ILE A 367 -14.79 28.98 11.94
N ILE A 368 -14.96 27.68 11.73
CA ILE A 368 -15.13 27.11 10.38
C ILE A 368 -16.38 27.70 9.72
N SER A 369 -17.51 27.78 10.44
CA SER A 369 -18.73 28.42 9.93
C SER A 369 -18.54 29.89 9.57
N ASP A 370 -17.84 30.64 10.41
CA ASP A 370 -17.56 32.06 10.14
C ASP A 370 -16.70 32.25 8.88
N ILE A 371 -15.71 31.37 8.69
CA ILE A 371 -14.87 31.35 7.48
C ILE A 371 -15.72 31.00 6.26
N GLN A 372 -16.58 29.98 6.35
CA GLN A 372 -17.45 29.55 5.27
C GLN A 372 -18.37 30.69 4.80
N ILE A 373 -18.98 31.41 5.75
CA ILE A 373 -19.86 32.55 5.45
C ILE A 373 -19.08 33.68 4.77
N LYS A 374 -17.89 34.04 5.29
CA LYS A 374 -17.08 35.13 4.74
C LYS A 374 -16.56 34.83 3.32
N MET A 375 -16.23 33.57 3.07
CA MET A 375 -15.72 33.12 1.77
C MET A 375 -16.82 32.75 0.78
N GLY A 376 -18.08 32.65 1.22
CA GLY A 376 -19.18 32.16 0.41
C GLY A 376 -19.05 30.69 0.02
N VAL A 377 -18.27 29.88 0.76
CA VAL A 377 -18.06 28.48 0.49
C VAL A 377 -18.89 27.61 1.43
N LYS A 378 -19.54 26.57 0.88
CA LYS A 378 -20.38 25.67 1.69
C LYS A 378 -19.58 24.65 2.48
N HIS A 379 -18.44 24.27 1.96
CA HIS A 379 -17.60 23.20 2.56
C HIS A 379 -16.17 23.71 2.68
N LEU A 380 -15.59 23.48 3.85
CA LEU A 380 -14.22 23.85 4.20
C LEU A 380 -13.67 22.80 5.15
N GLN A 381 -12.45 22.36 4.93
CA GLN A 381 -11.74 21.48 5.84
C GLN A 381 -10.42 22.13 6.23
N ILE A 382 -10.07 22.07 7.52
CA ILE A 382 -8.78 22.52 8.04
C ILE A 382 -8.09 21.31 8.68
N LYS A 383 -6.89 20.98 8.19
CA LYS A 383 -6.02 19.91 8.71
C LYS A 383 -4.74 20.50 9.29
N GLN A 384 -4.02 19.75 10.10
CA GLN A 384 -2.63 20.10 10.45
C GLN A 384 -1.77 19.91 9.21
N GLY A 385 -0.86 20.84 8.95
CA GLY A 385 0.13 20.71 7.90
C GLY A 385 1.20 19.67 8.24
N ILE A 386 2.07 19.40 7.28
CA ILE A 386 3.18 18.44 7.44
C ILE A 386 4.21 18.97 8.43
N ASP A 387 4.52 20.27 8.35
CA ASP A 387 5.51 20.89 9.22
C ASP A 387 4.89 21.53 10.46
N VAL A 388 5.72 21.68 11.49
CA VAL A 388 5.27 22.27 12.78
C VAL A 388 4.90 23.74 12.59
N GLY A 389 3.66 24.05 12.94
CA GLY A 389 3.12 25.42 12.82
C GLY A 389 2.45 25.69 11.48
N GLU A 390 2.18 24.68 10.68
CA GLU A 390 1.43 24.77 9.44
C GLU A 390 0.01 24.24 9.58
N ILE A 391 -0.88 24.81 8.78
CA ILE A 391 -2.24 24.29 8.57
C ILE A 391 -2.52 24.18 7.07
N ASP A 392 -3.20 23.12 6.71
CA ASP A 392 -3.73 22.89 5.38
C ASP A 392 -5.21 23.22 5.35
N ILE A 393 -5.59 24.09 4.44
CA ILE A 393 -6.98 24.49 4.21
C ILE A 393 -7.41 23.94 2.86
N ILE A 394 -8.44 23.12 2.89
CA ILE A 394 -8.97 22.45 1.71
C ILE A 394 -10.30 23.05 1.35
N LEU A 395 -10.35 23.64 0.16
CA LEU A 395 -11.50 24.29 -0.42
C LEU A 395 -12.00 23.50 -1.65
N PRO A 396 -13.29 23.16 -1.76
CA PRO A 396 -13.81 22.54 -2.97
C PRO A 396 -13.79 23.52 -4.13
N LEU A 397 -13.43 23.03 -5.31
CA LEU A 397 -13.52 23.79 -6.56
C LEU A 397 -14.99 23.93 -6.98
N GLU A 398 -15.38 25.10 -7.48
CA GLU A 398 -16.74 25.33 -8.03
C GLU A 398 -17.03 24.42 -9.23
N LYS A 399 -16.03 24.21 -10.09
CA LYS A 399 -16.09 23.29 -11.22
C LYS A 399 -15.07 22.19 -11.02
N ARG A 400 -15.57 20.98 -10.77
CA ARG A 400 -14.71 19.80 -10.64
C ARG A 400 -14.18 19.39 -12.01
N GLN A 401 -12.93 18.98 -12.04
CA GLN A 401 -12.35 18.40 -13.24
C GLN A 401 -12.69 16.90 -13.30
N LYS A 402 -13.09 16.46 -14.47
CA LYS A 402 -13.33 15.02 -14.72
C LYS A 402 -11.99 14.32 -14.86
N LEU A 403 -11.84 13.22 -14.15
CA LEU A 403 -10.65 12.38 -14.17
C LEU A 403 -10.94 11.13 -14.99
N PHE A 404 -10.09 10.82 -15.94
CA PHE A 404 -10.25 9.63 -16.77
C PHE A 404 -9.24 8.55 -16.39
N LEU A 405 -9.71 7.32 -16.30
CA LEU A 405 -8.91 6.16 -15.88
C LEU A 405 -7.64 6.02 -16.71
N ALA A 406 -7.73 6.19 -18.03
CA ALA A 406 -6.62 6.04 -18.95
C ALA A 406 -5.43 6.96 -18.65
N ASP A 407 -5.66 8.15 -18.07
CA ASP A 407 -4.60 9.10 -17.75
C ASP A 407 -3.69 8.60 -16.60
N TYR A 408 -4.24 7.77 -15.72
CA TYR A 408 -3.56 7.30 -14.51
C TYR A 408 -3.01 5.89 -14.61
N ILE A 409 -3.62 5.02 -15.41
CA ILE A 409 -3.13 3.65 -15.57
C ILE A 409 -2.18 3.49 -16.78
N ASN A 410 -2.03 4.49 -17.64
CA ASN A 410 -1.11 4.47 -18.79
C ASN A 410 0.25 5.09 -18.50
N ASN A 411 0.52 5.52 -17.28
CA ASN A 411 1.79 6.12 -16.90
C ASN A 411 2.81 5.04 -16.43
N GLU A 412 4.09 5.38 -16.51
CA GLU A 412 5.15 4.45 -16.10
C GLU A 412 5.08 4.09 -14.61
N GLU A 413 4.62 5.02 -13.77
CA GLU A 413 4.46 4.81 -12.33
C GLU A 413 3.46 3.67 -12.03
N PHE A 414 2.31 3.66 -12.74
CA PHE A 414 1.34 2.57 -12.56
C PHE A 414 1.82 1.26 -13.16
N LYS A 415 2.52 1.29 -14.30
CA LYS A 415 3.07 0.08 -14.93
C LYS A 415 4.06 -0.59 -14.00
N GLU A 416 5.01 0.16 -13.45
CA GLU A 416 5.95 -0.35 -12.46
C GLU A 416 5.24 -0.89 -11.21
N PHE A 417 4.21 -0.20 -10.73
CA PHE A 417 3.39 -0.68 -9.63
C PHE A 417 2.69 -2.00 -10.00
N ALA A 418 2.13 -2.11 -11.21
CA ALA A 418 1.40 -3.28 -11.68
C ALA A 418 2.28 -4.52 -11.87
N ASP A 419 3.54 -4.33 -12.27
CA ASP A 419 4.52 -5.40 -12.42
C ASP A 419 4.94 -5.98 -11.07
N ASN A 420 5.02 -5.14 -10.05
CA ASN A 420 5.43 -5.55 -8.71
C ASN A 420 4.26 -6.08 -7.84
N HIS A 421 3.01 -5.90 -8.27
CA HIS A 421 1.83 -6.28 -7.50
C HIS A 421 0.90 -7.24 -8.25
N PRO A 422 0.43 -8.32 -7.59
CA PRO A 422 -0.37 -9.33 -8.28
C PRO A 422 -1.77 -8.86 -8.70
N LEU A 423 -2.38 -7.92 -7.97
CA LEU A 423 -3.73 -7.42 -8.23
C LEU A 423 -3.77 -5.89 -8.07
N PRO A 424 -3.08 -5.14 -8.96
CA PRO A 424 -2.95 -3.68 -8.87
C PRO A 424 -4.21 -2.97 -9.35
N PHE A 425 -4.55 -1.87 -8.71
CA PHE A 425 -5.64 -0.99 -9.17
C PHE A 425 -5.44 0.46 -8.71
N LEU A 426 -6.07 1.38 -9.43
CA LEU A 426 -6.17 2.78 -9.03
C LEU A 426 -7.30 2.91 -8.01
N VAL A 427 -7.07 3.52 -6.86
CA VAL A 427 -8.12 3.94 -5.93
C VAL A 427 -8.78 5.22 -6.43
N GLY A 428 -7.99 6.16 -6.85
CA GLY A 428 -8.39 7.48 -7.33
C GLY A 428 -7.24 8.45 -7.21
N VAL A 429 -7.54 9.73 -7.08
CA VAL A 429 -6.56 10.79 -6.81
C VAL A 429 -6.87 11.47 -5.49
N ASP A 430 -5.85 11.95 -4.82
CA ASP A 430 -5.99 12.70 -3.57
C ASP A 430 -6.48 14.15 -3.78
N GLU A 431 -6.51 14.91 -2.71
CA GLU A 431 -6.97 16.30 -2.69
C GLU A 431 -6.11 17.25 -3.54
N VAL A 432 -4.87 16.87 -3.85
CA VAL A 432 -3.93 17.67 -4.68
C VAL A 432 -3.72 17.09 -6.09
N GLY A 433 -4.41 15.99 -6.41
CA GLY A 433 -4.39 15.38 -7.74
C GLY A 433 -3.34 14.29 -7.93
N SER A 434 -2.68 13.84 -6.85
CA SER A 434 -1.74 12.72 -6.91
C SER A 434 -2.49 11.38 -6.97
N PRO A 435 -2.09 10.43 -7.83
CA PRO A 435 -2.74 9.14 -7.91
C PRO A 435 -2.50 8.30 -6.66
N ILE A 436 -3.52 7.54 -6.27
CA ILE A 436 -3.45 6.58 -5.16
C ILE A 436 -3.61 5.20 -5.75
N TYR A 437 -2.53 4.42 -5.75
CA TYR A 437 -2.54 3.03 -6.20
C TYR A 437 -2.64 2.07 -5.03
N SER A 438 -3.24 0.92 -5.25
CA SER A 438 -3.35 -0.14 -4.25
C SER A 438 -3.40 -1.53 -4.89
N CYS A 439 -3.28 -2.56 -4.05
CA CYS A 439 -3.28 -3.95 -4.50
C CYS A 439 -4.24 -4.79 -3.64
N MET A 440 -5.18 -5.51 -4.27
CA MET A 440 -6.15 -6.35 -3.57
C MET A 440 -5.50 -7.39 -2.65
N SER A 441 -4.37 -7.97 -3.06
CA SER A 441 -3.67 -8.95 -2.23
C SER A 441 -3.10 -8.35 -0.93
N THR A 442 -2.82 -7.05 -0.91
CA THR A 442 -2.33 -6.32 0.27
C THR A 442 -3.48 -5.95 1.20
N ILE A 443 -4.55 -5.38 0.65
CA ILE A 443 -5.72 -4.96 1.43
C ILE A 443 -6.66 -6.09 1.84
N LYS A 444 -6.36 -7.31 1.41
CA LYS A 444 -7.03 -8.57 1.74
C LYS A 444 -8.43 -8.70 1.13
N HIS A 445 -9.41 -8.11 1.78
CA HIS A 445 -10.82 -8.04 1.39
C HIS A 445 -11.27 -6.60 1.49
N LEU A 446 -12.24 -6.21 0.68
CA LEU A 446 -12.67 -4.83 0.56
C LEU A 446 -14.18 -4.70 0.78
N LEU A 447 -14.57 -3.80 1.67
CA LEU A 447 -15.96 -3.37 1.85
C LEU A 447 -16.16 -2.02 1.16
N VAL A 448 -17.14 -1.95 0.25
CA VAL A 448 -17.47 -0.73 -0.49
C VAL A 448 -18.91 -0.32 -0.18
N ALA A 449 -19.08 0.89 0.33
CA ALA A 449 -20.42 1.39 0.66
C ALA A 449 -20.70 2.77 0.06
N GLY A 450 -21.95 3.01 -0.37
CA GLY A 450 -22.37 4.30 -0.89
C GLY A 450 -23.79 4.26 -1.44
N SER A 451 -24.53 5.35 -1.30
CA SER A 451 -25.89 5.47 -1.84
C SER A 451 -25.90 5.51 -3.38
N THR A 452 -27.06 5.30 -3.97
CA THR A 452 -27.27 5.46 -5.43
C THR A 452 -26.80 6.84 -5.90
N GLY A 453 -26.10 6.90 -7.02
CA GLY A 453 -25.53 8.14 -7.58
C GLY A 453 -24.32 8.69 -6.83
N SER A 454 -23.76 7.95 -5.86
CA SER A 454 -22.56 8.37 -5.15
C SER A 454 -21.26 8.15 -5.93
N GLY A 455 -21.27 7.29 -6.96
CA GLY A 455 -20.11 6.87 -7.75
C GLY A 455 -19.57 5.48 -7.42
N LYS A 456 -20.26 4.70 -6.56
CA LYS A 456 -19.87 3.33 -6.15
C LYS A 456 -19.66 2.41 -7.35
N SER A 457 -20.65 2.30 -8.25
CA SER A 457 -20.61 1.41 -9.40
C SER A 457 -19.54 1.81 -10.41
N VAL A 458 -19.44 3.11 -10.72
CA VAL A 458 -18.39 3.63 -11.60
C VAL A 458 -17.00 3.33 -11.05
N TRP A 459 -16.81 3.49 -9.76
CA TRP A 459 -15.55 3.16 -9.10
C TRP A 459 -15.24 1.64 -9.12
N LEU A 460 -16.27 0.82 -8.93
CA LEU A 460 -16.11 -0.63 -9.02
C LEU A 460 -15.72 -1.06 -10.45
N ASN A 461 -16.35 -0.46 -11.45
CA ASN A 461 -16.06 -0.71 -12.87
C ASN A 461 -14.61 -0.31 -13.22
N GLN A 462 -14.12 0.85 -12.73
CA GLN A 462 -12.72 1.25 -12.95
C GLN A 462 -11.74 0.26 -12.32
N LEU A 463 -12.01 -0.27 -11.12
CA LEU A 463 -11.18 -1.26 -10.45
C LEU A 463 -11.13 -2.56 -11.27
N ILE A 464 -12.32 -3.08 -11.64
CA ILE A 464 -12.45 -4.32 -12.43
C ILE A 464 -11.70 -4.17 -13.76
N LEU A 465 -11.98 -3.10 -14.50
CA LEU A 465 -11.37 -2.88 -15.81
C LEU A 465 -9.83 -2.74 -15.72
N THR A 466 -9.32 -2.08 -14.68
CA THR A 466 -7.87 -1.99 -14.44
C THR A 466 -7.25 -3.38 -14.28
N LEU A 467 -7.87 -4.23 -13.47
CA LEU A 467 -7.38 -5.60 -13.26
C LEU A 467 -7.41 -6.43 -14.56
N LEU A 468 -8.48 -6.31 -15.35
CA LEU A 468 -8.67 -7.05 -16.60
C LEU A 468 -7.69 -6.62 -17.71
N ILE A 469 -7.23 -5.38 -17.69
CA ILE A 469 -6.24 -4.86 -18.63
C ILE A 469 -4.81 -5.33 -18.27
N TYR A 470 -4.49 -5.42 -16.99
CA TYR A 470 -3.13 -5.67 -16.51
C TYR A 470 -2.84 -7.11 -16.11
N LYS A 471 -3.85 -7.95 -15.96
CA LYS A 471 -3.68 -9.37 -15.61
C LYS A 471 -4.34 -10.25 -16.64
N ASN A 472 -3.77 -11.42 -16.87
CA ASN A 472 -4.33 -12.40 -17.78
C ASN A 472 -5.17 -13.46 -17.04
N PRO A 473 -6.00 -14.28 -17.74
CA PRO A 473 -6.88 -15.27 -17.09
C PRO A 473 -6.13 -16.36 -16.30
N SER A 474 -4.84 -16.60 -16.57
CA SER A 474 -4.02 -17.54 -15.80
C SER A 474 -3.49 -16.94 -14.49
N GLU A 475 -3.56 -15.61 -14.31
CA GLU A 475 -3.12 -14.91 -13.12
C GLU A 475 -4.30 -14.48 -12.23
N LEU A 476 -5.43 -14.11 -12.85
CA LEU A 476 -6.62 -13.61 -12.16
C LEU A 476 -7.88 -14.25 -12.72
N GLN A 477 -8.74 -14.72 -11.85
CA GLN A 477 -10.07 -15.21 -12.19
C GLN A 477 -11.13 -14.53 -11.36
N LEU A 478 -12.22 -14.13 -12.00
CA LEU A 478 -13.31 -13.38 -11.41
C LEU A 478 -14.56 -14.25 -11.29
N PHE A 479 -15.15 -14.21 -10.11
CA PHE A 479 -16.50 -14.69 -9.84
C PHE A 479 -17.34 -13.50 -9.39
N MET A 480 -18.50 -13.32 -10.01
CA MET A 480 -19.33 -12.15 -9.79
C MET A 480 -20.72 -12.57 -9.33
N ILE A 481 -21.28 -11.85 -8.36
CA ILE A 481 -22.64 -12.03 -7.86
C ILE A 481 -23.38 -10.70 -8.03
N ASP A 482 -24.33 -10.69 -8.95
CA ASP A 482 -25.13 -9.53 -9.34
C ASP A 482 -26.62 -9.86 -9.36
N ILE A 483 -27.25 -9.82 -8.21
CA ILE A 483 -28.65 -10.18 -8.04
C ILE A 483 -29.61 -9.24 -8.80
N LYS A 484 -29.17 -8.02 -9.05
CA LYS A 484 -29.96 -6.99 -9.79
C LYS A 484 -29.78 -7.09 -11.30
N GLN A 485 -28.77 -7.81 -11.78
CA GLN A 485 -28.43 -7.99 -13.20
C GLN A 485 -28.15 -6.65 -13.93
N VAL A 486 -27.47 -5.71 -13.27
CA VAL A 486 -27.28 -4.34 -13.81
C VAL A 486 -25.79 -4.02 -13.97
N GLU A 487 -24.98 -4.25 -12.93
CA GLU A 487 -23.65 -3.64 -12.84
C GLU A 487 -22.54 -4.56 -13.35
N LEU A 488 -22.57 -5.86 -12.99
CA LEU A 488 -21.47 -6.79 -13.25
C LEU A 488 -21.66 -7.65 -14.51
N VAL A 489 -22.87 -7.77 -15.00
CA VAL A 489 -23.21 -8.57 -16.21
C VAL A 489 -22.42 -8.11 -17.44
N GLN A 490 -22.12 -6.82 -17.56
CA GLN A 490 -21.33 -6.24 -18.66
C GLN A 490 -19.91 -6.82 -18.80
N PHE A 491 -19.36 -7.40 -17.72
CA PHE A 491 -18.02 -8.02 -17.73
C PHE A 491 -18.04 -9.50 -18.14
N SER A 492 -19.20 -10.08 -18.38
CA SER A 492 -19.35 -11.53 -18.69
C SER A 492 -18.60 -11.99 -19.95
N SER A 493 -18.32 -11.07 -20.87
CA SER A 493 -17.57 -11.34 -22.11
C SER A 493 -16.05 -11.51 -21.90
N PHE A 494 -15.50 -11.15 -20.74
CA PHE A 494 -14.08 -11.29 -20.46
C PHE A 494 -13.69 -12.74 -20.11
N ASN A 495 -12.61 -13.21 -20.69
CA ASN A 495 -12.08 -14.56 -20.43
C ASN A 495 -11.63 -14.81 -18.98
N HIS A 496 -11.43 -13.77 -18.19
CA HIS A 496 -11.16 -13.83 -16.75
C HIS A 496 -12.41 -14.20 -15.93
N VAL A 497 -13.60 -13.88 -16.43
CA VAL A 497 -14.86 -14.09 -15.71
C VAL A 497 -15.30 -15.55 -15.86
N GLN A 498 -15.31 -16.25 -14.73
CA GLN A 498 -15.73 -17.65 -14.70
C GLN A 498 -17.24 -17.79 -14.64
N SER A 499 -17.89 -16.98 -13.82
CA SER A 499 -19.35 -16.91 -13.72
C SER A 499 -19.85 -15.54 -13.26
N VAL A 500 -21.05 -15.17 -13.71
CA VAL A 500 -21.84 -14.07 -13.15
C VAL A 500 -23.13 -14.70 -12.63
N ILE A 501 -23.27 -14.74 -11.32
CA ILE A 501 -24.38 -15.35 -10.60
C ILE A 501 -25.46 -14.30 -10.33
N THR A 502 -26.70 -14.63 -10.67
CA THR A 502 -27.85 -13.72 -10.52
C THR A 502 -28.90 -14.25 -9.53
N GLU A 503 -28.76 -15.46 -9.07
CA GLU A 503 -29.67 -16.14 -8.14
C GLU A 503 -29.00 -16.39 -6.79
N ALA A 504 -29.73 -16.16 -5.67
CA ALA A 504 -29.19 -16.28 -4.33
C ALA A 504 -28.74 -17.70 -3.96
N ASN A 505 -29.46 -18.73 -4.42
CA ASN A 505 -29.12 -20.12 -4.14
C ASN A 505 -27.85 -20.54 -4.89
N GLU A 506 -27.67 -20.07 -6.12
CA GLU A 506 -26.43 -20.29 -6.88
C GLU A 506 -25.27 -19.55 -6.24
N ALA A 507 -25.50 -18.38 -5.66
CA ALA A 507 -24.48 -17.65 -4.92
C ALA A 507 -23.99 -18.42 -3.68
N VAL A 508 -24.90 -19.08 -2.95
CA VAL A 508 -24.53 -19.96 -1.82
C VAL A 508 -23.67 -21.13 -2.32
N LYS A 509 -24.07 -21.78 -3.43
CA LYS A 509 -23.30 -22.86 -4.04
C LYS A 509 -21.89 -22.40 -4.43
N LEU A 510 -21.78 -21.25 -5.09
CA LEU A 510 -20.48 -20.65 -5.45
C LEU A 510 -19.62 -20.38 -4.20
N LEU A 511 -20.17 -19.73 -3.18
CA LEU A 511 -19.42 -19.41 -1.97
C LEU A 511 -18.91 -20.67 -1.25
N ASN A 512 -19.70 -21.74 -1.22
CA ASN A 512 -19.29 -23.04 -0.69
C ASN A 512 -18.18 -23.68 -1.53
N GLN A 513 -18.28 -23.60 -2.86
CA GLN A 513 -17.22 -24.06 -3.77
C GLN A 513 -15.91 -23.28 -3.55
N LEU A 514 -15.98 -21.97 -3.28
CA LEU A 514 -14.79 -21.17 -2.97
C LEU A 514 -14.16 -21.56 -1.62
N ILE A 515 -14.96 -21.97 -0.62
CA ILE A 515 -14.43 -22.51 0.64
C ILE A 515 -13.74 -23.85 0.40
N THR A 516 -14.31 -24.71 -0.42
CA THR A 516 -13.70 -25.98 -0.77
C THR A 516 -12.39 -25.80 -1.54
N GLU A 517 -12.35 -24.84 -2.48
CA GLU A 517 -11.12 -24.47 -3.20
C GLU A 517 -10.07 -23.87 -2.24
N MET A 518 -10.49 -23.05 -1.28
CA MET A 518 -9.61 -22.52 -0.23
C MET A 518 -8.92 -23.67 0.52
N ASN A 519 -9.68 -24.66 0.97
CA ASN A 519 -9.16 -25.81 1.71
C ASN A 519 -8.22 -26.64 0.84
N ARG A 520 -8.57 -26.87 -0.44
CA ARG A 520 -7.71 -27.56 -1.42
C ARG A 520 -6.37 -26.83 -1.58
N ARG A 521 -6.37 -25.50 -1.66
CA ARG A 521 -5.14 -24.69 -1.76
C ARG A 521 -4.28 -24.80 -0.51
N TYR A 522 -4.87 -24.82 0.67
CA TYR A 522 -4.13 -25.03 1.91
C TYR A 522 -3.44 -26.38 1.97
N GLU A 523 -4.09 -27.47 1.50
CA GLU A 523 -3.44 -28.78 1.39
C GLU A 523 -2.26 -28.74 0.39
N LEU A 524 -2.39 -28.07 -0.75
CA LEU A 524 -1.29 -27.86 -1.69
C LEU A 524 -0.13 -27.11 -1.04
N PHE A 525 -0.41 -26.07 -0.26
CA PHE A 525 0.63 -25.28 0.42
C PHE A 525 1.34 -26.10 1.50
N LYS A 526 0.59 -26.88 2.26
CA LYS A 526 1.14 -27.80 3.26
C LYS A 526 2.09 -28.82 2.61
N ASN A 527 1.67 -29.46 1.52
CA ASN A 527 2.47 -30.43 0.78
C ASN A 527 3.71 -29.79 0.14
N ALA A 528 3.63 -28.53 -0.29
CA ALA A 528 4.76 -27.78 -0.85
C ALA A 528 5.65 -27.14 0.21
N GLY A 529 5.28 -27.15 1.51
CA GLY A 529 6.01 -26.53 2.60
C GLY A 529 6.04 -25.00 2.49
N VAL A 530 4.94 -24.37 2.06
CA VAL A 530 4.84 -22.91 1.89
C VAL A 530 3.63 -22.37 2.65
N LYS A 531 3.63 -21.05 2.93
CA LYS A 531 2.60 -20.42 3.78
C LYS A 531 1.51 -19.68 3.00
N ASN A 532 1.73 -19.36 1.72
CA ASN A 532 0.80 -18.56 0.93
C ASN A 532 0.98 -18.78 -0.58
N ILE A 533 0.02 -18.28 -1.36
CA ILE A 533 -0.01 -18.40 -2.83
C ILE A 533 1.25 -17.79 -3.49
N ARG A 534 1.77 -16.66 -3.00
CA ARG A 534 2.96 -16.02 -3.57
C ARG A 534 4.19 -16.94 -3.50
N LEU A 535 4.41 -17.57 -2.35
CA LEU A 535 5.51 -18.53 -2.17
C LEU A 535 5.26 -19.81 -2.97
N TYR A 536 3.99 -20.27 -3.05
CA TYR A 536 3.63 -21.43 -3.87
C TYR A 536 3.93 -21.16 -5.34
N ASN A 537 3.48 -20.04 -5.88
CA ASN A 537 3.68 -19.66 -7.27
C ASN A 537 5.16 -19.38 -7.64
N LYS A 538 5.99 -19.01 -6.66
CA LYS A 538 7.45 -18.93 -6.86
C LYS A 538 8.12 -20.29 -6.94
N LYS A 539 7.58 -21.31 -6.24
CA LYS A 539 8.19 -22.64 -6.10
C LYS A 539 7.62 -23.66 -7.11
N SER A 540 6.34 -23.54 -7.42
CA SER A 540 5.62 -24.47 -8.29
C SER A 540 5.70 -24.10 -9.77
N LYS A 541 5.86 -25.09 -10.64
CA LYS A 541 5.71 -24.93 -12.10
C LYS A 541 4.24 -24.65 -12.47
N ASN A 542 3.30 -25.27 -11.74
CA ASN A 542 1.87 -25.06 -11.91
C ASN A 542 1.41 -23.92 -10.99
N LYS A 543 1.40 -22.71 -11.51
CA LYS A 543 0.97 -21.53 -10.77
C LYS A 543 -0.54 -21.54 -10.56
N LEU A 544 -0.98 -21.09 -9.40
CA LEU A 544 -2.40 -20.90 -9.09
C LEU A 544 -2.78 -19.44 -9.38
N PRO A 545 -3.90 -19.20 -10.08
CA PRO A 545 -4.42 -17.84 -10.25
C PRO A 545 -4.95 -17.29 -8.91
N TYR A 546 -4.91 -15.98 -8.76
CA TYR A 546 -5.69 -15.31 -7.75
C TYR A 546 -7.17 -15.38 -8.13
N ILE A 547 -8.03 -15.50 -7.12
CA ILE A 547 -9.49 -15.48 -7.29
C ILE A 547 -10.02 -14.22 -6.62
N LEU A 548 -10.84 -13.46 -7.34
CA LEU A 548 -11.56 -12.31 -6.82
C LEU A 548 -13.06 -12.54 -6.97
N CYS A 549 -13.77 -12.63 -5.85
CA CYS A 549 -15.21 -12.73 -5.82
C CYS A 549 -15.81 -11.35 -5.51
N ILE A 550 -16.67 -10.84 -6.38
CA ILE A 550 -17.25 -9.50 -6.30
C ILE A 550 -18.76 -9.63 -6.09
N ILE A 551 -19.28 -8.99 -5.06
CA ILE A 551 -20.70 -8.93 -4.71
C ILE A 551 -21.16 -7.47 -4.82
N ASP A 552 -22.05 -7.15 -5.75
CA ASP A 552 -22.49 -5.76 -5.99
C ASP A 552 -23.45 -5.23 -4.91
N GLU A 553 -24.41 -6.04 -4.49
CA GLU A 553 -25.37 -5.60 -3.45
C GLU A 553 -25.56 -6.68 -2.38
N TYR A 554 -24.74 -6.59 -1.35
CA TYR A 554 -24.75 -7.56 -0.25
C TYR A 554 -26.04 -7.56 0.57
N ALA A 555 -26.66 -6.38 0.72
CA ALA A 555 -27.94 -6.27 1.43
C ALA A 555 -29.06 -7.05 0.75
N GLU A 556 -29.13 -7.01 -0.58
CA GLU A 556 -30.12 -7.74 -1.35
C GLU A 556 -29.86 -9.25 -1.27
N LEU A 557 -28.61 -9.65 -1.41
CA LEU A 557 -28.20 -11.05 -1.36
C LEU A 557 -28.55 -11.69 -0.01
N THR A 558 -28.24 -11.04 1.10
CA THR A 558 -28.50 -11.56 2.45
C THR A 558 -29.99 -11.54 2.84
N SER A 559 -30.77 -10.63 2.26
CA SER A 559 -32.23 -10.61 2.46
C SER A 559 -32.93 -11.82 1.83
N ARG A 560 -32.35 -12.39 0.75
CA ARG A 560 -32.90 -13.56 0.07
C ARG A 560 -32.45 -14.88 0.71
N ASN A 561 -31.25 -14.93 1.25
CA ASN A 561 -30.74 -16.11 1.94
C ASN A 561 -29.80 -15.72 3.09
N GLY A 562 -30.21 -16.02 4.33
CA GLY A 562 -29.48 -15.66 5.55
C GLY A 562 -28.18 -16.43 5.77
N ASP A 563 -28.03 -17.64 5.18
CA ASP A 563 -26.85 -18.50 5.36
C ASP A 563 -25.59 -17.90 4.73
N ILE A 564 -25.74 -16.98 3.78
CA ILE A 564 -24.67 -16.26 3.10
C ILE A 564 -23.71 -15.61 4.09
N HIS A 565 -24.21 -15.11 5.22
CA HIS A 565 -23.37 -14.53 6.26
C HIS A 565 -22.27 -15.48 6.76
N SER A 566 -22.60 -16.76 6.95
CA SER A 566 -21.66 -17.77 7.44
C SER A 566 -20.55 -18.07 6.45
N TYR A 567 -20.87 -18.18 5.16
CA TYR A 567 -19.91 -18.42 4.08
C TYR A 567 -18.96 -17.22 3.90
N ILE A 568 -19.50 -16.01 3.88
CA ILE A 568 -18.70 -14.78 3.79
C ILE A 568 -17.79 -14.64 5.01
N GLN A 569 -18.29 -14.95 6.22
CA GLN A 569 -17.47 -14.93 7.42
C GLN A 569 -16.28 -15.91 7.30
N SER A 570 -16.51 -17.15 6.88
CA SER A 570 -15.47 -18.16 6.71
C SER A 570 -14.42 -17.71 5.69
N LEU A 571 -14.86 -17.24 4.53
CA LEU A 571 -13.94 -16.75 3.48
C LEU A 571 -13.13 -15.55 3.95
N THR A 572 -13.75 -14.56 4.59
CA THR A 572 -13.03 -13.34 5.03
C THR A 572 -12.02 -13.60 6.14
N GLN A 573 -12.24 -14.64 6.94
CA GLN A 573 -11.30 -15.03 8.00
C GLN A 573 -10.10 -15.81 7.49
N LEU A 574 -10.28 -16.70 6.52
CA LEU A 574 -9.30 -17.73 6.21
C LEU A 574 -8.71 -17.63 4.79
N SER A 575 -9.36 -16.99 3.82
CA SER A 575 -8.98 -17.16 2.41
C SER A 575 -7.82 -16.26 1.92
N ARG A 576 -7.35 -15.31 2.72
CA ARG A 576 -6.29 -14.37 2.37
C ARG A 576 -5.00 -15.06 1.85
N ALA A 577 -4.48 -15.99 2.63
CA ALA A 577 -3.20 -16.61 2.31
C ALA A 577 -3.26 -17.52 1.07
N CYS A 578 -4.45 -18.05 0.75
CA CYS A 578 -4.64 -18.89 -0.44
C CYS A 578 -4.94 -18.11 -1.72
N GLY A 579 -4.98 -16.76 -1.67
CA GLY A 579 -5.17 -15.88 -2.82
C GLY A 579 -6.61 -15.81 -3.31
N ILE A 580 -7.59 -15.98 -2.41
CA ILE A 580 -9.01 -15.74 -2.68
C ILE A 580 -9.41 -14.47 -1.94
N HIS A 581 -9.88 -13.48 -2.68
CA HIS A 581 -10.23 -12.15 -2.16
C HIS A 581 -11.68 -11.84 -2.45
N LEU A 582 -12.31 -11.05 -1.57
CA LEU A 582 -13.69 -10.61 -1.73
C LEU A 582 -13.77 -9.09 -1.81
N ILE A 583 -14.61 -8.61 -2.72
CA ILE A 583 -15.13 -7.24 -2.72
C ILE A 583 -16.62 -7.33 -2.40
N ILE A 584 -17.03 -6.73 -1.31
CA ILE A 584 -18.42 -6.70 -0.86
C ILE A 584 -18.92 -5.27 -0.97
N ALA A 585 -19.83 -5.04 -1.92
CA ALA A 585 -20.43 -3.74 -2.11
C ALA A 585 -21.87 -3.70 -1.59
N THR A 586 -22.30 -2.53 -1.09
CA THR A 586 -23.67 -2.31 -0.65
C THR A 586 -24.09 -0.84 -0.71
N GLN A 587 -25.33 -0.60 -1.07
CA GLN A 587 -25.96 0.72 -1.01
C GLN A 587 -26.61 0.99 0.36
N ARG A 588 -26.78 -0.06 1.17
CA ARG A 588 -27.43 0.00 2.50
C ARG A 588 -26.51 -0.51 3.59
N PRO A 589 -25.54 0.29 4.06
CA PRO A 589 -24.66 -0.08 5.15
C PRO A 589 -25.39 0.03 6.51
N SER A 590 -26.32 -0.87 6.77
CA SER A 590 -27.03 -0.97 8.05
C SER A 590 -26.44 -2.07 8.94
N ILE A 591 -26.73 -2.04 10.23
CA ILE A 591 -26.20 -3.01 11.20
C ILE A 591 -26.70 -4.43 10.88
N ASP A 592 -27.91 -4.54 10.34
CA ASP A 592 -28.51 -5.82 9.96
C ASP A 592 -27.79 -6.46 8.76
N VAL A 593 -27.20 -5.64 7.88
CA VAL A 593 -26.45 -6.08 6.69
C VAL A 593 -24.99 -6.30 7.04
N ILE A 594 -24.35 -5.32 7.70
CA ILE A 594 -22.94 -5.37 8.07
C ILE A 594 -22.84 -5.62 9.57
N SER A 595 -22.85 -6.90 9.95
CA SER A 595 -22.67 -7.30 11.35
C SER A 595 -21.28 -6.91 11.87
N GLY A 596 -21.13 -6.83 13.20
CA GLY A 596 -19.84 -6.55 13.83
C GLY A 596 -18.74 -7.53 13.41
N THR A 597 -19.08 -8.80 13.24
CA THR A 597 -18.14 -9.86 12.81
C THR A 597 -17.69 -9.66 11.36
N ILE A 598 -18.59 -9.35 10.44
CA ILE A 598 -18.24 -9.06 9.05
C ILE A 598 -17.34 -7.82 8.97
N LYS A 599 -17.72 -6.77 9.71
CA LYS A 599 -16.95 -5.52 9.74
C LYS A 599 -15.52 -5.70 10.26
N SER A 600 -15.31 -6.54 11.28
CA SER A 600 -13.97 -6.83 11.81
C SER A 600 -13.10 -7.64 10.84
N ASN A 601 -13.71 -8.48 10.01
CA ASN A 601 -13.01 -9.30 9.03
C ASN A 601 -12.76 -8.58 7.70
N LEU A 602 -13.37 -7.41 7.50
CA LEU A 602 -13.19 -6.52 6.34
C LEU A 602 -12.53 -5.21 6.81
N PRO A 603 -11.23 -5.23 7.15
CA PRO A 603 -10.56 -4.06 7.71
C PRO A 603 -10.38 -2.93 6.71
N SER A 604 -10.28 -3.26 5.42
CA SER A 604 -10.13 -2.27 4.35
C SER A 604 -11.50 -1.86 3.80
N LYS A 605 -11.74 -0.56 3.72
CA LYS A 605 -13.05 0.01 3.41
C LYS A 605 -12.94 1.18 2.46
N ILE A 606 -13.91 1.29 1.57
CA ILE A 606 -14.13 2.46 0.73
C ILE A 606 -15.56 2.93 0.91
N GLY A 607 -15.70 4.20 1.25
CA GLY A 607 -16.98 4.85 1.47
C GLY A 607 -17.22 5.97 0.49
N PHE A 608 -18.35 5.94 -0.19
CA PHE A 608 -18.88 7.06 -0.97
C PHE A 608 -19.98 7.77 -0.18
N ARG A 609 -20.56 8.81 -0.75
CA ARG A 609 -21.64 9.55 -0.10
C ARG A 609 -22.77 8.61 0.32
N CYS A 610 -23.10 8.61 1.62
CA CYS A 610 -24.20 7.87 2.22
C CYS A 610 -25.37 8.79 2.57
N ALA A 611 -26.55 8.21 2.76
CA ALA A 611 -27.77 8.95 3.03
C ALA A 611 -27.74 9.71 4.38
N ASN A 612 -27.00 9.19 5.36
CA ASN A 612 -26.92 9.78 6.70
C ASN A 612 -25.63 9.41 7.43
N LYS A 613 -25.31 10.14 8.51
CA LYS A 613 -24.11 9.92 9.34
C LYS A 613 -24.09 8.54 10.02
N ARG A 614 -25.25 7.96 10.34
CA ARG A 614 -25.33 6.65 10.97
C ARG A 614 -24.82 5.54 10.05
N SER A 615 -25.00 5.69 8.74
CA SER A 615 -24.46 4.76 7.76
C SER A 615 -22.91 4.73 7.81
N TYR A 616 -22.25 5.89 7.90
CA TYR A 616 -20.79 5.93 8.06
C TYR A 616 -20.32 5.27 9.34
N LEU A 617 -20.98 5.53 10.49
CA LEU A 617 -20.69 4.87 11.76
C LEU A 617 -20.80 3.36 11.67
N THR A 618 -21.77 2.86 10.90
CA THR A 618 -21.98 1.42 10.77
C THR A 618 -20.81 0.75 10.07
N PHE A 619 -20.29 1.30 8.98
CA PHE A 619 -19.25 0.60 8.23
C PHE A 619 -17.81 1.12 8.45
N LEU A 620 -17.62 2.43 8.73
CA LEU A 620 -16.30 3.01 9.01
C LEU A 620 -15.91 3.01 10.50
N ASN A 621 -16.82 2.80 11.43
CA ASN A 621 -16.73 2.99 12.88
C ASN A 621 -16.83 4.46 13.33
N THR A 622 -16.35 5.38 12.52
CA THR A 622 -16.39 6.84 12.74
C THR A 622 -16.96 7.52 11.51
N SER A 623 -17.42 8.74 11.67
CA SER A 623 -17.89 9.53 10.52
C SER A 623 -16.75 10.39 9.99
N PRO A 624 -16.54 10.48 8.67
CA PRO A 624 -15.61 11.44 8.10
C PRO A 624 -15.87 12.85 8.63
N LYS A 625 -14.79 13.58 8.89
CA LYS A 625 -14.85 14.97 9.38
C LYS A 625 -15.24 15.97 8.29
N PHE A 626 -15.44 15.50 7.08
CA PHE A 626 -15.82 16.27 5.89
C PHE A 626 -17.04 15.61 5.22
N GLU A 627 -17.77 16.40 4.45
CA GLU A 627 -18.91 15.91 3.70
C GLU A 627 -18.48 15.40 2.32
N LEU A 628 -18.90 14.19 1.97
CA LEU A 628 -18.69 13.62 0.65
C LEU A 628 -19.74 14.16 -0.33
N LEU A 629 -19.26 14.64 -1.47
CA LEU A 629 -20.07 15.40 -2.41
C LEU A 629 -20.77 14.53 -3.47
N GLY A 630 -20.49 13.19 -3.48
CA GLY A 630 -20.98 12.27 -4.51
C GLY A 630 -20.19 12.32 -5.82
N ASN A 631 -20.64 11.62 -6.86
CA ASN A 631 -19.96 11.54 -8.15
C ASN A 631 -18.49 11.07 -8.04
N GLY A 632 -18.25 10.01 -7.30
CA GLY A 632 -16.92 9.42 -7.12
C GLY A 632 -16.04 10.08 -6.05
N ASP A 633 -16.55 11.12 -5.33
CA ASP A 633 -15.89 11.65 -4.14
C ASP A 633 -16.05 10.63 -2.99
N GLY A 634 -14.96 10.06 -2.56
CA GLY A 634 -14.91 8.95 -1.63
C GLY A 634 -13.92 9.13 -0.50
N VAL A 635 -14.00 8.21 0.44
CA VAL A 635 -13.09 8.06 1.57
C VAL A 635 -12.60 6.63 1.63
N MET A 636 -11.32 6.44 1.90
CA MET A 636 -10.73 5.13 2.12
C MET A 636 -10.13 5.00 3.51
N ASP A 637 -10.30 3.80 4.07
CA ASP A 637 -9.66 3.33 5.29
C ASP A 637 -9.07 1.96 4.99
N PHE A 638 -7.77 1.88 4.76
CA PHE A 638 -7.10 0.61 4.53
C PHE A 638 -6.29 0.21 5.77
N GLU A 639 -6.20 -1.09 6.02
CA GLU A 639 -5.43 -1.60 7.15
C GLU A 639 -3.96 -1.18 7.05
N GLY A 640 -3.44 -0.55 8.11
CA GLY A 640 -2.05 -0.08 8.17
C GLY A 640 -1.80 1.34 7.66
N GLN A 641 -2.84 2.07 7.27
CA GLN A 641 -2.71 3.50 6.96
C GLN A 641 -2.51 4.34 8.23
N SER A 642 -1.70 5.40 8.08
CA SER A 642 -1.43 6.35 9.16
C SER A 642 -2.55 7.38 9.35
N GLU A 643 -3.30 7.69 8.31
CA GLU A 643 -4.39 8.67 8.31
C GLU A 643 -5.75 7.96 8.18
N GLU A 644 -6.64 8.18 9.14
CA GLU A 644 -8.03 7.71 9.06
C GLU A 644 -8.80 8.58 8.05
N HIS A 645 -9.66 7.95 7.26
CA HIS A 645 -10.56 8.62 6.32
C HIS A 645 -9.85 9.48 5.27
N MET A 646 -8.87 8.90 4.58
CA MET A 646 -8.20 9.58 3.48
C MET A 646 -9.18 9.83 2.32
N ARG A 647 -9.36 11.10 1.95
CA ARG A 647 -10.28 11.47 0.86
C ARG A 647 -9.65 11.22 -0.50
N PHE A 648 -10.44 10.77 -1.44
CA PHE A 648 -10.04 10.59 -2.83
C PHE A 648 -11.18 10.91 -3.80
N GLN A 649 -10.83 11.17 -5.06
CA GLN A 649 -11.75 11.24 -6.18
C GLN A 649 -11.51 10.06 -7.13
N GLY A 650 -12.51 9.22 -7.35
CA GLY A 650 -12.48 8.14 -8.34
C GLY A 650 -12.45 8.68 -9.77
N ALA A 651 -11.84 7.90 -10.67
CA ALA A 651 -11.77 8.22 -12.08
C ALA A 651 -12.95 7.62 -12.86
N LEU A 652 -13.26 8.20 -14.00
CA LEU A 652 -14.27 7.74 -14.95
C LEU A 652 -13.62 6.87 -16.02
N ILE A 653 -14.31 5.84 -16.48
CA ILE A 653 -13.91 5.11 -17.68
C ILE A 653 -14.24 5.99 -18.91
N VAL A 654 -15.41 6.56 -18.91
CA VAL A 654 -15.92 7.48 -19.94
C VAL A 654 -16.94 8.42 -19.32
N ASP A 655 -17.20 9.55 -19.99
CA ASP A 655 -18.24 10.48 -19.58
C ASP A 655 -18.81 11.18 -20.82
N ASP A 656 -19.90 10.64 -21.32
CA ASP A 656 -20.71 11.25 -22.37
C ASP A 656 -22.17 11.34 -21.88
N PRO A 657 -22.67 12.55 -21.61
CA PRO A 657 -24.03 12.73 -21.13
C PRO A 657 -25.13 12.38 -22.19
N ASN A 658 -24.72 12.13 -23.45
CA ASN A 658 -25.65 11.79 -24.53
C ASN A 658 -25.74 10.28 -24.83
N ASP A 659 -24.85 9.46 -24.26
CA ASP A 659 -24.84 8.00 -24.47
C ASP A 659 -24.59 7.29 -23.13
N GLU A 660 -25.66 6.95 -22.43
CA GLU A 660 -25.60 6.22 -21.13
C GLU A 660 -25.01 4.82 -21.27
N ASP A 661 -25.07 4.22 -22.48
CA ASP A 661 -24.53 2.87 -22.75
C ASP A 661 -23.05 2.89 -23.17
N LEU A 662 -22.43 4.05 -23.31
CA LEU A 662 -21.08 4.18 -23.86
C LEU A 662 -20.04 3.44 -23.02
N GLU A 663 -20.18 3.44 -21.69
CA GLU A 663 -19.30 2.71 -20.79
C GLU A 663 -19.35 1.21 -21.07
N SER A 664 -20.53 0.63 -21.15
CA SER A 664 -20.73 -0.81 -21.48
C SER A 664 -20.21 -1.16 -22.87
N LYS A 665 -20.41 -0.27 -23.86
CA LYS A 665 -19.87 -0.45 -25.22
C LYS A 665 -18.33 -0.47 -25.23
N LEU A 666 -17.70 0.42 -24.45
CA LEU A 666 -16.24 0.47 -24.32
C LEU A 666 -15.69 -0.74 -23.61
N ILE A 667 -16.32 -1.18 -22.50
CA ILE A 667 -15.96 -2.39 -21.77
C ILE A 667 -16.00 -3.61 -22.71
N ASN A 668 -17.07 -3.77 -23.47
CA ASN A 668 -17.18 -4.84 -24.46
C ASN A 668 -16.14 -4.73 -25.59
N LYS A 669 -15.79 -3.51 -26.02
CA LYS A 669 -14.75 -3.29 -27.02
C LYS A 669 -13.37 -3.73 -26.49
N VAL A 670 -13.06 -3.43 -25.22
CA VAL A 670 -11.84 -3.90 -24.57
C VAL A 670 -11.84 -5.45 -24.47
N ALA A 671 -12.96 -6.04 -24.03
CA ALA A 671 -13.09 -7.51 -23.93
C ALA A 671 -12.80 -8.22 -25.26
N ASN A 672 -13.32 -7.69 -26.37
CA ASN A 672 -13.13 -8.26 -27.71
C ASN A 672 -11.70 -8.14 -28.25
N GLN A 673 -10.87 -7.28 -27.66
CA GLN A 673 -9.46 -7.12 -28.07
C GLN A 673 -8.48 -7.90 -27.21
N ILE A 674 -8.90 -8.43 -26.08
CA ILE A 674 -8.07 -9.31 -25.24
C ILE A 674 -7.91 -10.65 -25.96
N LYS A 675 -6.65 -11.01 -26.25
CA LYS A 675 -6.29 -12.22 -27.01
C LYS A 675 -6.11 -13.46 -26.14
N HIS A 676 -6.06 -13.32 -24.82
CA HIS A 676 -5.83 -14.44 -23.91
C HIS A 676 -7.00 -15.43 -23.92
N GLU A 677 -6.68 -16.71 -24.02
CA GLU A 677 -7.69 -17.77 -23.95
C GLU A 677 -8.30 -17.89 -22.54
N LYS A 678 -9.54 -18.33 -22.48
CA LYS A 678 -10.22 -18.59 -21.20
C LYS A 678 -9.59 -19.78 -20.49
N VAL A 679 -9.04 -19.55 -19.32
CA VAL A 679 -8.58 -20.59 -18.41
C VAL A 679 -9.73 -20.93 -17.47
N LYS A 680 -10.35 -22.09 -17.65
CA LYS A 680 -11.39 -22.58 -16.73
C LYS A 680 -10.74 -23.10 -15.45
N ILE A 681 -11.22 -22.67 -14.29
CA ILE A 681 -11.05 -23.39 -13.03
C ILE A 681 -12.26 -24.31 -12.86
N GLU A 682 -12.02 -25.59 -12.74
CA GLU A 682 -13.02 -26.51 -12.22
C GLU A 682 -13.00 -26.33 -10.68
N LEU A 683 -13.94 -25.55 -10.17
CA LEU A 683 -14.18 -25.52 -8.74
C LEU A 683 -14.68 -26.90 -8.31
N PRO A 684 -14.24 -27.40 -7.13
CA PRO A 684 -14.69 -28.69 -6.64
C PRO A 684 -16.21 -28.77 -6.61
N GLU A 685 -16.75 -29.87 -7.14
CA GLU A 685 -18.17 -30.14 -6.98
C GLU A 685 -18.46 -30.29 -5.49
N VAL A 686 -19.35 -29.48 -5.01
CA VAL A 686 -19.93 -29.64 -3.68
C VAL A 686 -21.11 -30.61 -3.89
N GLU A 687 -21.08 -31.78 -3.26
CA GLU A 687 -22.28 -32.61 -3.18
C GLU A 687 -23.44 -31.69 -2.81
N GLU A 688 -24.46 -31.66 -3.66
CA GLU A 688 -25.66 -30.90 -3.33
C GLU A 688 -26.10 -31.41 -1.95
N LEU A 689 -25.89 -30.58 -0.93
CA LEU A 689 -26.64 -30.71 0.29
C LEU A 689 -28.09 -30.61 -0.21
N LYS A 690 -28.78 -31.76 -0.38
CA LYS A 690 -30.22 -31.76 -0.55
C LYS A 690 -30.71 -30.77 0.48
N GLU A 691 -31.39 -29.69 0.04
CA GLU A 691 -32.00 -28.75 0.98
C GLU A 691 -32.80 -29.62 1.92
N GLU A 692 -32.23 -29.86 3.10
CA GLU A 692 -32.92 -30.55 4.17
C GLU A 692 -34.06 -29.64 4.51
N ASN A 693 -35.28 -30.04 4.17
CA ASN A 693 -36.42 -29.23 4.46
C ASN A 693 -36.47 -29.00 5.98
N ASP A 694 -37.11 -27.94 6.42
CA ASP A 694 -37.15 -27.62 7.85
C ASP A 694 -37.77 -28.76 8.70
N LEU A 695 -38.55 -29.62 8.08
CA LEU A 695 -39.12 -30.80 8.71
C LEU A 695 -38.06 -31.90 8.95
N ASP A 696 -37.16 -32.09 7.99
CA ASP A 696 -36.06 -33.06 8.12
C ASP A 696 -35.03 -32.59 9.13
N LYS A 697 -34.70 -31.28 9.12
CA LYS A 697 -33.87 -30.65 10.16
C LYS A 697 -34.50 -30.82 11.56
N LEU A 698 -35.82 -30.66 11.67
CA LEU A 698 -36.52 -30.82 12.92
C LEU A 698 -36.47 -32.28 13.38
N LYS A 699 -36.72 -33.27 12.49
CA LYS A 699 -36.60 -34.68 12.79
C LYS A 699 -35.22 -35.02 13.35
N ARG A 700 -34.14 -34.53 12.71
CA ARG A 700 -32.80 -34.76 13.19
C ARG A 700 -32.52 -34.13 14.55
N VAL A 701 -32.88 -32.86 14.75
CA VAL A 701 -32.71 -32.18 16.04
C VAL A 701 -33.43 -32.92 17.16
N ILE A 702 -34.62 -33.44 16.89
CA ILE A 702 -35.40 -34.22 17.88
C ILE A 702 -34.67 -35.53 18.22
N VAL A 703 -34.14 -36.24 17.20
CA VAL A 703 -33.43 -37.50 17.41
C VAL A 703 -32.10 -37.28 18.13
N ASP A 704 -31.32 -36.23 17.77
CA ASP A 704 -30.00 -35.95 18.35
C ASP A 704 -30.11 -35.43 19.82
N THR A 705 -31.14 -34.64 20.12
CA THR A 705 -31.26 -33.99 21.43
C THR A 705 -32.23 -34.70 22.38
N GLY A 706 -33.11 -35.55 21.85
CA GLY A 706 -34.25 -36.12 22.63
C GLY A 706 -35.27 -35.07 23.05
N GLU A 707 -35.15 -33.82 22.60
CA GLU A 707 -36.06 -32.75 23.02
C GLU A 707 -37.30 -32.72 22.12
N THR A 708 -38.47 -32.69 22.75
CA THR A 708 -39.77 -32.71 22.06
C THR A 708 -40.66 -31.52 22.42
N ARG A 709 -40.21 -30.61 23.26
CA ARG A 709 -40.94 -29.40 23.64
C ARG A 709 -40.66 -28.24 22.69
N VAL A 710 -41.70 -27.51 22.31
CA VAL A 710 -41.66 -26.45 21.33
C VAL A 710 -40.66 -25.32 21.71
N SER A 711 -40.63 -24.93 23.01
CA SER A 711 -39.82 -23.80 23.44
C SER A 711 -38.29 -24.03 23.31
N PRO A 712 -37.72 -25.17 23.77
CA PRO A 712 -36.31 -25.50 23.52
C PRO A 712 -36.00 -25.73 22.03
N LEU A 713 -36.86 -26.45 21.30
CA LEU A 713 -36.71 -26.70 19.87
C LEU A 713 -36.66 -25.39 19.07
N ARG A 714 -37.47 -24.39 19.42
CA ARG A 714 -37.42 -23.07 18.82
C ARG A 714 -36.03 -22.42 18.97
N SER A 715 -35.45 -22.54 20.15
CA SER A 715 -34.13 -21.97 20.45
C SER A 715 -33.01 -22.66 19.64
N ILE A 716 -33.11 -23.97 19.46
CA ILE A 716 -32.17 -24.78 18.70
C ILE A 716 -32.31 -24.51 17.18
N MET A 717 -33.54 -24.56 16.67
CA MET A 717 -33.87 -24.41 15.27
C MET A 717 -33.79 -22.93 14.79
N LYS A 718 -33.85 -21.98 15.71
CA LYS A 718 -33.85 -20.51 15.43
C LYS A 718 -34.94 -20.06 14.46
N ILE A 719 -36.10 -20.72 14.47
CA ILE A 719 -37.25 -20.41 13.60
C ILE A 719 -38.39 -19.74 14.37
N ASN A 720 -39.34 -19.15 13.62
CA ASN A 720 -40.52 -18.53 14.21
C ASN A 720 -41.40 -19.60 14.89
N ILE A 721 -42.02 -19.25 16.03
CA ILE A 721 -42.84 -20.16 16.79
C ILE A 721 -44.03 -20.68 15.99
N ASN A 722 -44.63 -19.87 15.12
CA ASN A 722 -45.75 -20.30 14.28
C ASN A 722 -45.31 -21.37 13.28
N LYS A 723 -44.17 -21.14 12.60
CA LYS A 723 -43.58 -22.11 11.67
C LYS A 723 -43.19 -23.41 12.37
N LEU A 724 -42.63 -23.32 13.60
CA LEU A 724 -42.32 -24.54 14.36
C LEU A 724 -43.57 -25.31 14.75
N ASN A 725 -44.64 -24.62 15.16
CA ASN A 725 -45.91 -25.28 15.49
C ASN A 725 -46.53 -25.96 14.26
N ASP A 726 -46.39 -25.39 13.06
CA ASP A 726 -46.87 -26.01 11.83
C ASP A 726 -46.06 -27.29 11.55
N LEU A 727 -44.71 -27.22 11.62
CA LEU A 727 -43.85 -28.39 11.45
C LEU A 727 -44.11 -29.49 12.50
N MET A 728 -44.39 -29.14 13.74
CA MET A 728 -44.76 -30.10 14.80
C MET A 728 -46.09 -30.75 14.50
N ARG A 729 -47.04 -30.03 13.88
CA ARG A 729 -48.30 -30.56 13.43
C ARG A 729 -48.13 -31.54 12.28
N ASP A 730 -47.29 -31.18 11.31
CA ASP A 730 -46.95 -32.07 10.20
C ASP A 730 -46.33 -33.39 10.71
N LEU A 731 -45.45 -33.34 11.72
CA LEU A 731 -44.87 -34.55 12.35
C LEU A 731 -45.92 -35.41 13.07
N VAL A 732 -47.01 -34.83 13.61
CA VAL A 732 -48.12 -35.56 14.17
C VAL A 732 -48.98 -36.18 13.07
N GLU A 733 -49.26 -35.45 12.00
CA GLU A 733 -50.00 -35.93 10.84
C GLU A 733 -49.28 -37.07 10.12
N ASP A 734 -47.93 -36.97 10.01
CA ASP A 734 -47.05 -38.02 9.46
C ASP A 734 -46.95 -39.27 10.42
N GLY A 735 -47.56 -39.25 11.58
CA GLY A 735 -47.47 -40.35 12.53
C GLY A 735 -46.11 -40.51 13.20
N TRP A 736 -45.31 -39.46 13.24
CA TRP A 736 -43.98 -39.43 13.84
C TRP A 736 -44.04 -39.17 15.35
N MET A 737 -45.04 -38.39 15.77
CA MET A 737 -45.26 -37.96 17.16
C MET A 737 -46.76 -37.98 17.54
N GLU A 738 -47.04 -38.14 18.83
CA GLU A 738 -48.33 -37.83 19.39
C GLU A 738 -48.37 -36.44 20.01
N ALA A 739 -49.49 -35.74 19.82
CA ALA A 739 -49.70 -34.42 20.40
C ALA A 739 -49.74 -34.51 21.94
N PRO A 740 -49.22 -33.49 22.67
CA PRO A 740 -49.14 -33.49 24.10
C PRO A 740 -50.54 -33.39 24.73
N ILE A 741 -50.78 -34.16 25.78
CA ILE A 741 -52.04 -34.14 26.55
C ILE A 741 -52.17 -32.82 27.33
N THR A 742 -51.07 -32.21 27.73
CA THR A 742 -51.04 -30.90 28.43
C THR A 742 -49.97 -30.00 27.79
N LYS A 743 -50.12 -28.67 27.90
CA LYS A 743 -49.14 -27.70 27.36
C LYS A 743 -47.75 -27.83 27.98
N GLN A 744 -47.57 -28.52 29.09
CA GLN A 744 -46.28 -28.71 29.76
C GLN A 744 -45.63 -30.06 29.45
N SER A 745 -46.38 -31.05 28.97
CA SER A 745 -45.82 -32.30 28.47
C SER A 745 -45.33 -32.08 27.01
N GLY A 746 -44.10 -32.47 26.69
CA GLY A 746 -43.62 -32.47 25.30
C GLY A 746 -44.41 -33.43 24.43
N TYR A 747 -44.19 -33.36 23.13
CA TYR A 747 -44.72 -34.35 22.20
C TYR A 747 -44.11 -35.72 22.49
N LYS A 748 -44.81 -36.80 22.24
CA LYS A 748 -44.30 -38.15 22.45
C LYS A 748 -43.91 -38.77 21.12
N LEU A 749 -42.67 -39.23 21.01
CA LEU A 749 -42.16 -39.94 19.82
C LEU A 749 -42.84 -41.34 19.77
N ILE A 750 -43.36 -41.69 18.57
CA ILE A 750 -44.03 -42.98 18.34
C ILE A 750 -43.32 -43.77 17.22
N VAL A 751 -42.31 -43.24 16.60
CA VAL A 751 -41.51 -43.92 15.55
C VAL A 751 -40.60 -44.98 16.12
N SER A 752 -40.28 -46.00 15.30
CA SER A 752 -39.38 -47.09 15.65
C SER A 752 -37.92 -46.62 15.80
N GLU A 753 -37.11 -47.37 16.56
CA GLU A 753 -35.67 -47.12 16.66
C GLU A 753 -34.96 -47.18 15.30
N GLU A 754 -35.38 -48.08 14.41
CA GLU A 754 -34.85 -48.18 13.04
C GLU A 754 -35.13 -46.94 12.22
N GLU A 755 -36.25 -46.29 12.40
CA GLU A 755 -36.60 -45.01 11.77
C GLU A 755 -35.78 -43.86 12.35
N MET A 756 -35.56 -43.83 13.65
CA MET A 756 -34.71 -42.81 14.32
C MET A 756 -33.25 -42.95 13.92
N GLU A 757 -32.74 -44.14 13.68
CA GLU A 757 -31.37 -44.39 13.29
C GLU A 757 -31.00 -43.81 11.89
N LYS A 758 -32.01 -43.70 11.01
CA LYS A 758 -31.85 -43.02 9.68
C LYS A 758 -31.55 -41.52 9.84
N TRP A 759 -31.90 -40.92 10.97
CA TRP A 759 -31.76 -39.50 11.26
C TRP A 759 -30.63 -39.20 12.25
N ARG A 760 -29.97 -40.19 12.86
CA ARG A 760 -28.72 -40.03 13.61
C ARG A 760 -27.54 -39.79 12.68
N ARG A 761 -26.69 -38.88 13.03
CA ARG A 761 -25.39 -38.64 12.34
C ARG A 761 -24.31 -39.52 12.91
#